data_d33470e7d435c9ab2a73fd2cde91ce5f
#
_entry.id   d33470e7d435c9ab2a73fd2cde91ce5f
#
_cell.length_a   1.000
_cell.length_b   1.000
_cell.length_c   1.000
_cell.angle_alpha   90.00
_cell.angle_beta   90.00
_cell.angle_gamma   90.00
#
_symmetry.space_group_name_H-M   'P 1'
#
loop_
_entity.id
_entity.type
_entity.pdbx_description
1 polymer ?
#
loop_
_entity_poly.entity_id
_entity_poly.type
_entity_poly.pdbx_seq_one_letter_code
_entity_poly.pdbx_strand_id
1 'polypeptide(L)'
;MDWHRKGEREGLGRKAWSFGVGAVLMGVLTLPCFAQITVSVPRSGAVTPLHVEGQQFVLDGRPFQILSGELEYARIPRACWRDRLRKVRAMGLNTVTVYVFWNLHELHPGDFDFSGQKDVAEFVREAQQEGLYVVLRPGPYVCAEWDLGGYPAWLLKDSKSPGSVEPAVLLRSSQPEYLGAARRWMLRLGEELAPLQASRGGPIIAVQVENEYGSFSVKEDRQQYLQQALQMVRDADFGESLLYTADGGEELPNGSIPGLLAAVDFGTGDEPHEVGLLRTFQLNAPVYVAEYWDGWFDHWGEKHHLTDAAAQEAEIRSAVEKGYSISLYMVDGGTSFGWMNGADSDGDSYQPDVSSYDYDAPLDEAGRPRAKYFAMREIIAAATHRTPPPVPVSAPMMTLPAVQLTASRSLWANLPAAVHSDSPRSMEELDQAYGYILYRTTIGEGITNVAGGTRLLQVDALHSYARVYVDGQLQGVMDRRLGQTQLRIAAHAGQRLDLLVENSGRINFTTKIRGERAGILGDVRLDGHAVHEWEIVRLPLDEPPADGYVDQGCAGPCFYRGNLQVSAPGDTYLNTSSLGKGVVWVNGHLLGRFWNIGPMGSLFLPGAWLHAGGNDLTVMDLDGGSKISLSADDHPTYLQPKPETTP
;
A
#
# COMPACT_ATOMS: atom_id res chain seq x y z
N MET A 1 -17.83 -9.88 -4.15
CA MET A 1 -17.43 -11.27 -3.81
C MET A 1 -16.92 -11.25 -2.39
N ASP A 2 -17.54 -12.07 -1.55
CA ASP A 2 -17.30 -12.08 -0.10
C ASP A 2 -15.96 -12.73 0.25
N TRP A 3 -14.90 -11.97 0.42
CA TRP A 3 -13.60 -12.45 0.90
C TRP A 3 -13.58 -12.70 2.42
N HIS A 4 -14.52 -12.14 3.18
CA HIS A 4 -14.59 -12.24 4.65
C HIS A 4 -15.36 -13.44 5.23
N ARG A 5 -15.91 -14.35 4.43
CA ARG A 5 -16.79 -15.44 4.93
C ARG A 5 -16.25 -16.86 4.86
N LYS A 6 -14.96 -17.09 4.66
CA LYS A 6 -14.43 -18.48 4.62
C LYS A 6 -13.78 -18.97 5.93
N GLY A 7 -13.86 -18.23 7.03
CA GLY A 7 -13.24 -18.59 8.31
C GLY A 7 -14.01 -19.55 9.23
N GLU A 8 -15.25 -19.95 8.92
CA GLU A 8 -16.02 -20.86 9.80
C GLU A 8 -16.67 -21.98 8.99
N ARG A 9 -16.01 -23.09 8.82
CA ARG A 9 -16.63 -24.37 8.53
C ARG A 9 -16.35 -25.37 9.64
N GLU A 10 -17.37 -25.53 10.48
CA GLU A 10 -17.46 -26.59 11.49
C GLU A 10 -17.37 -27.98 10.86
N GLY A 11 -16.70 -28.86 11.59
CA GLY A 11 -16.50 -30.24 11.20
C GLY A 11 -17.79 -31.07 11.20
N LEU A 12 -17.93 -31.91 10.21
CA LEU A 12 -18.92 -33.00 10.23
C LEU A 12 -18.32 -34.28 9.62
N GLY A 13 -18.19 -35.27 10.53
CA GLY A 13 -18.63 -36.62 10.24
C GLY A 13 -17.68 -37.56 9.47
N ARG A 14 -16.79 -38.23 10.21
CA ARG A 14 -16.18 -39.50 9.80
C ARG A 14 -17.25 -40.54 9.46
N LYS A 15 -17.16 -41.17 8.29
CA LYS A 15 -17.63 -42.55 8.06
C LYS A 15 -16.51 -43.36 7.41
N ALA A 16 -16.07 -44.35 8.18
CA ALA A 16 -15.16 -45.39 7.73
C ALA A 16 -15.92 -46.42 6.85
N TRP A 17 -15.29 -46.85 5.78
CA TRP A 17 -15.59 -48.10 5.09
C TRP A 17 -14.29 -48.83 4.80
N SER A 18 -14.28 -50.08 5.24
CA SER A 18 -13.19 -51.05 5.10
C SER A 18 -13.44 -52.01 3.92
N PHE A 19 -12.36 -52.67 3.52
CA PHE A 19 -12.16 -53.91 2.79
C PHE A 19 -11.84 -53.83 1.28
N GLY A 20 -10.71 -54.48 0.99
CA GLY A 20 -10.40 -55.10 -0.29
C GLY A 20 -8.91 -55.39 -0.48
N VAL A 21 -8.49 -56.61 -0.12
CA VAL A 21 -7.16 -57.21 -0.39
C VAL A 21 -7.05 -57.60 -1.86
N GLY A 22 -5.93 -57.32 -2.50
CA GLY A 22 -5.66 -57.97 -3.78
C GLY A 22 -4.46 -57.46 -4.56
N ALA A 23 -3.44 -58.30 -4.66
CA ALA A 23 -2.45 -58.43 -5.73
C ALA A 23 -1.23 -57.50 -5.76
N VAL A 24 -0.10 -58.08 -5.38
CA VAL A 24 1.27 -57.62 -5.61
C VAL A 24 1.60 -57.70 -7.12
N LEU A 25 1.87 -56.54 -7.73
CA LEU A 25 2.66 -56.47 -8.96
C LEU A 25 3.95 -55.69 -8.65
N MET A 26 5.07 -56.36 -8.74
CA MET A 26 6.38 -55.72 -8.71
C MET A 26 6.53 -54.86 -9.97
N GLY A 27 6.22 -53.57 -9.86
CA GLY A 27 6.62 -52.55 -10.80
C GLY A 27 7.99 -52.01 -10.40
N VAL A 28 8.95 -52.07 -11.29
CA VAL A 28 10.24 -51.38 -11.15
C VAL A 28 9.97 -49.92 -11.05
N LEU A 29 10.07 -49.35 -9.83
CA LEU A 29 10.04 -47.92 -9.58
C LEU A 29 11.31 -47.31 -10.18
N THR A 30 11.23 -46.79 -11.39
CA THR A 30 12.16 -45.77 -11.85
C THR A 30 11.89 -44.51 -10.99
N LEU A 31 12.72 -44.29 -9.99
CA LEU A 31 12.76 -43.02 -9.28
C LEU A 31 12.96 -41.90 -10.31
N PRO A 32 12.11 -40.88 -10.36
CA PRO A 32 12.40 -39.72 -11.17
C PRO A 32 13.72 -39.14 -10.66
N CYS A 33 14.68 -39.01 -11.54
CA CYS A 33 15.92 -38.29 -11.30
C CYS A 33 15.50 -36.81 -11.06
N PHE A 34 15.34 -36.43 -9.82
CA PHE A 34 15.17 -35.00 -9.47
C PHE A 34 16.46 -34.32 -9.92
N ALA A 35 16.37 -33.58 -11.02
CA ALA A 35 17.43 -32.68 -11.44
C ALA A 35 17.74 -31.75 -10.27
N GLN A 36 19.00 -31.76 -9.81
CA GLN A 36 19.42 -30.84 -8.74
C GLN A 36 19.07 -29.41 -9.16
N ILE A 37 18.12 -28.80 -8.49
CA ILE A 37 17.73 -27.39 -8.68
C ILE A 37 18.98 -26.55 -8.45
N THR A 38 19.52 -26.01 -9.53
CA THR A 38 20.71 -25.15 -9.45
C THR A 38 20.21 -23.72 -9.19
N VAL A 39 20.25 -23.25 -7.94
CA VAL A 39 20.07 -21.83 -7.66
C VAL A 39 21.30 -21.10 -8.18
N SER A 40 21.21 -20.52 -9.37
CA SER A 40 22.26 -19.64 -9.89
C SER A 40 22.18 -18.29 -9.19
N VAL A 41 23.33 -17.70 -8.90
CA VAL A 41 23.45 -16.31 -8.46
C VAL A 41 23.61 -15.46 -9.72
N PRO A 42 23.03 -14.26 -9.80
CA PRO A 42 23.25 -13.36 -10.92
C PRO A 42 24.74 -13.19 -11.19
N ARG A 43 25.15 -13.45 -12.42
CA ARG A 43 26.53 -13.27 -12.86
C ARG A 43 26.67 -11.89 -13.51
N SER A 44 27.84 -11.28 -13.42
CA SER A 44 28.16 -10.14 -14.28
C SER A 44 28.28 -10.62 -15.74
N GLY A 45 27.36 -10.16 -16.58
CA GLY A 45 27.27 -10.47 -18.00
C GLY A 45 25.90 -10.99 -18.42
N ALA A 46 25.60 -10.83 -19.72
CA ALA A 46 24.32 -11.28 -20.28
C ALA A 46 24.15 -12.81 -20.12
N VAL A 47 22.97 -13.24 -19.72
CA VAL A 47 22.57 -14.63 -19.60
C VAL A 47 21.42 -14.94 -20.54
N THR A 48 21.23 -16.22 -20.89
CA THR A 48 20.02 -16.63 -21.60
C THR A 48 18.79 -16.32 -20.74
N PRO A 49 17.80 -15.57 -21.25
CA PRO A 49 16.64 -15.15 -20.48
C PRO A 49 15.87 -16.31 -19.85
N LEU A 50 15.18 -16.02 -18.76
CA LEU A 50 14.24 -16.95 -18.15
C LEU A 50 13.13 -17.28 -19.16
N HIS A 51 12.85 -18.57 -19.33
CA HIS A 51 11.80 -19.05 -20.22
C HIS A 51 11.17 -20.35 -19.68
N VAL A 52 10.06 -20.75 -20.27
CA VAL A 52 9.32 -21.94 -19.89
C VAL A 52 9.69 -23.12 -20.81
N GLU A 53 10.07 -24.27 -20.23
CA GLU A 53 10.21 -25.53 -20.91
C GLU A 53 9.36 -26.62 -20.24
N GLY A 54 8.20 -26.91 -20.84
CA GLY A 54 7.24 -27.83 -20.23
C GLY A 54 6.71 -27.26 -18.89
N GLN A 55 6.90 -28.04 -17.83
CA GLN A 55 6.44 -27.63 -16.47
C GLN A 55 7.55 -27.03 -15.60
N GLN A 56 8.60 -26.50 -16.19
CA GLN A 56 9.70 -25.90 -15.44
C GLN A 56 10.15 -24.57 -16.06
N PHE A 57 10.72 -23.70 -15.23
CA PHE A 57 11.49 -22.57 -15.70
C PHE A 57 12.92 -22.99 -16.00
N VAL A 58 13.50 -22.33 -17.02
CA VAL A 58 14.91 -22.49 -17.39
C VAL A 58 15.56 -21.12 -17.47
N LEU A 59 16.67 -20.94 -16.73
CA LEU A 59 17.47 -19.73 -16.74
C LEU A 59 18.93 -20.11 -17.08
N ASP A 60 19.52 -19.42 -18.05
CA ASP A 60 20.89 -19.72 -18.52
C ASP A 60 21.10 -21.21 -18.88
N GLY A 61 20.09 -21.80 -19.53
CA GLY A 61 20.07 -23.21 -19.95
C GLY A 61 20.00 -24.23 -18.81
N ARG A 62 19.58 -23.84 -17.61
CA ARG A 62 19.45 -24.70 -16.42
C ARG A 62 18.08 -24.59 -15.79
N PRO A 63 17.53 -25.69 -15.27
CA PRO A 63 16.31 -25.62 -14.47
C PRO A 63 16.42 -24.61 -13.35
N PHE A 64 15.39 -23.76 -13.20
CA PHE A 64 15.35 -22.70 -12.22
C PHE A 64 14.00 -22.69 -11.50
N GLN A 65 14.03 -22.61 -10.18
CA GLN A 65 12.85 -22.40 -9.36
C GLN A 65 12.91 -20.97 -8.81
N ILE A 66 11.92 -20.15 -9.08
CA ILE A 66 11.82 -18.81 -8.49
C ILE A 66 11.40 -18.98 -7.03
N LEU A 67 12.31 -18.67 -6.12
CA LEU A 67 12.04 -18.55 -4.68
C LEU A 67 12.22 -17.07 -4.34
N SER A 68 11.12 -16.36 -4.31
CA SER A 68 11.09 -14.89 -4.20
C SER A 68 10.38 -14.43 -2.94
N GLY A 69 10.61 -13.18 -2.62
CA GLY A 69 9.81 -12.47 -1.65
C GLY A 69 9.75 -11.00 -1.99
N GLU A 70 8.63 -10.38 -1.71
CA GLU A 70 8.37 -8.99 -2.08
C GLU A 70 8.95 -8.04 -1.06
N LEU A 71 9.67 -7.05 -1.58
CA LEU A 71 10.20 -5.89 -0.88
C LEU A 71 9.86 -4.64 -1.67
N GLU A 72 9.26 -3.67 -1.03
CA GLU A 72 8.91 -2.41 -1.67
C GLU A 72 9.88 -1.30 -1.26
N TYR A 73 10.75 -0.90 -2.19
CA TYR A 73 11.74 0.16 -1.96
C TYR A 73 11.13 1.46 -1.41
N ALA A 74 9.87 1.73 -1.74
CA ALA A 74 9.14 2.93 -1.31
C ALA A 74 8.79 2.91 0.19
N ARG A 75 8.57 1.71 0.76
CA ARG A 75 8.20 1.49 2.16
C ARG A 75 9.39 1.24 3.08
N ILE A 76 10.58 1.10 2.53
CA ILE A 76 11.82 0.84 3.26
C ILE A 76 12.77 2.01 3.05
N PRO A 77 13.31 2.66 4.09
CA PRO A 77 14.28 3.74 3.92
C PRO A 77 15.47 3.29 3.06
N ARG A 78 15.92 4.14 2.12
CA ARG A 78 17.02 3.81 1.20
C ARG A 78 18.26 3.23 1.91
N ALA A 79 18.64 3.80 3.03
CA ALA A 79 19.79 3.32 3.80
C ALA A 79 19.64 1.88 4.32
N CYS A 80 18.40 1.35 4.35
CA CYS A 80 18.06 0.02 4.83
C CYS A 80 17.89 -1.01 3.70
N TRP A 81 17.85 -0.62 2.42
CA TRP A 81 17.60 -1.53 1.29
C TRP A 81 18.54 -2.72 1.28
N ARG A 82 19.85 -2.44 1.37
CA ARG A 82 20.87 -3.50 1.33
C ARG A 82 20.76 -4.49 2.50
N ASP A 83 20.39 -4.02 3.68
CA ASP A 83 20.14 -4.89 4.84
C ASP A 83 18.99 -5.85 4.57
N ARG A 84 17.87 -5.34 4.03
CA ARG A 84 16.69 -6.16 3.69
C ARG A 84 17.01 -7.16 2.60
N LEU A 85 17.68 -6.76 1.53
CA LEU A 85 18.10 -7.64 0.44
C LEU A 85 19.02 -8.76 0.94
N ARG A 86 19.97 -8.47 1.84
CA ARG A 86 20.81 -9.47 2.48
C ARG A 86 19.99 -10.45 3.32
N LYS A 87 18.96 -9.99 4.01
CA LYS A 87 18.06 -10.85 4.79
C LYS A 87 17.19 -11.73 3.89
N VAL A 88 16.68 -11.21 2.77
CA VAL A 88 16.03 -12.03 1.72
C VAL A 88 16.97 -13.13 1.26
N ARG A 89 18.22 -12.78 0.93
CA ARG A 89 19.24 -13.77 0.53
C ARG A 89 19.56 -14.76 1.64
N ALA A 90 19.65 -14.31 2.89
CA ALA A 90 19.89 -15.15 4.05
C ALA A 90 18.71 -16.04 4.41
N MET A 91 17.47 -15.69 4.05
CA MET A 91 16.32 -16.59 4.16
C MET A 91 16.44 -17.80 3.21
N GLY A 92 17.29 -17.73 2.19
CA GLY A 92 17.49 -18.78 1.20
C GLY A 92 16.80 -18.49 -0.13
N LEU A 93 16.13 -17.35 -0.24
CA LEU A 93 15.53 -16.89 -1.49
C LEU A 93 16.60 -16.52 -2.52
N ASN A 94 16.27 -16.65 -3.80
CA ASN A 94 17.16 -16.35 -4.92
C ASN A 94 16.70 -15.14 -5.75
N THR A 95 15.53 -14.64 -5.45
CA THR A 95 14.87 -13.57 -6.20
C THR A 95 14.21 -12.60 -5.22
N VAL A 96 14.10 -11.35 -5.58
CA VAL A 96 13.23 -10.36 -4.93
C VAL A 96 12.20 -9.89 -5.93
N THR A 97 10.95 -9.75 -5.50
CA THR A 97 9.87 -9.15 -6.28
C THR A 97 9.67 -7.72 -5.84
N VAL A 98 9.38 -6.80 -6.77
CA VAL A 98 9.24 -5.37 -6.48
C VAL A 98 8.20 -4.70 -7.35
N TYR A 99 7.28 -3.95 -6.73
CA TYR A 99 6.37 -3.01 -7.39
C TYR A 99 7.05 -1.67 -7.68
N VAL A 100 6.54 -0.98 -8.71
CA VAL A 100 6.93 0.41 -9.00
C VAL A 100 5.69 1.31 -8.98
N PHE A 101 5.69 2.27 -8.07
CA PHE A 101 4.54 3.14 -7.80
C PHE A 101 4.58 4.40 -8.67
N TRP A 102 3.71 4.51 -9.64
CA TRP A 102 3.69 5.65 -10.57
C TRP A 102 3.53 7.00 -9.84
N ASN A 103 2.58 7.10 -8.89
CA ASN A 103 2.34 8.34 -8.14
C ASN A 103 3.52 8.82 -7.27
N LEU A 104 4.44 7.92 -6.93
CA LEU A 104 5.66 8.27 -6.23
C LEU A 104 6.66 9.01 -7.13
N HIS A 105 6.68 8.66 -8.41
CA HIS A 105 7.65 9.15 -9.39
C HIS A 105 7.14 10.31 -10.25
N GLU A 106 5.84 10.44 -10.44
CA GLU A 106 5.21 11.49 -11.25
C GLU A 106 4.08 12.17 -10.48
N LEU A 107 4.43 12.99 -9.50
CA LEU A 107 3.46 13.72 -8.69
C LEU A 107 2.70 14.78 -9.52
N HIS A 108 3.36 15.36 -10.51
CA HIS A 108 2.78 16.29 -11.49
C HIS A 108 3.04 15.77 -12.90
N PRO A 109 2.12 15.99 -13.86
CA PRO A 109 2.24 15.45 -15.20
C PRO A 109 3.56 15.85 -15.89
N GLY A 110 4.39 14.86 -16.23
CA GLY A 110 5.67 15.05 -16.91
C GLY A 110 6.86 15.39 -16.01
N ASP A 111 6.64 15.53 -14.71
CA ASP A 111 7.70 15.78 -13.72
C ASP A 111 8.11 14.47 -13.05
N PHE A 112 9.08 13.78 -13.65
CA PHE A 112 9.53 12.46 -13.19
C PHE A 112 10.74 12.57 -12.26
N ASP A 113 10.66 11.90 -11.11
CA ASP A 113 11.73 11.85 -10.12
C ASP A 113 12.10 10.38 -9.79
N PHE A 114 13.34 10.01 -10.12
CA PHE A 114 13.96 8.72 -9.79
C PHE A 114 15.19 8.90 -8.90
N SER A 115 15.20 9.92 -8.05
CA SER A 115 16.34 10.23 -7.19
C SER A 115 16.10 9.85 -5.72
N GLY A 116 17.15 9.74 -4.93
CA GLY A 116 17.07 9.51 -3.49
C GLY A 116 16.28 8.26 -3.12
N GLN A 117 15.22 8.39 -2.32
CA GLN A 117 14.33 7.31 -1.92
C GLN A 117 13.57 6.69 -3.11
N LYS A 118 13.48 7.40 -4.23
CA LYS A 118 12.76 6.99 -5.43
C LYS A 118 13.64 6.29 -6.48
N ASP A 119 14.93 6.04 -6.19
CA ASP A 119 15.89 5.43 -7.12
C ASP A 119 15.71 3.91 -7.20
N VAL A 120 14.62 3.47 -7.83
CA VAL A 120 14.30 2.05 -8.00
C VAL A 120 15.37 1.31 -8.81
N ALA A 121 16.06 1.99 -9.73
CA ALA A 121 17.14 1.38 -10.50
C ALA A 121 18.33 1.01 -9.60
N GLU A 122 18.66 1.84 -8.61
CA GLU A 122 19.70 1.49 -7.62
C GLU A 122 19.27 0.35 -6.71
N PHE A 123 17.98 0.31 -6.28
CA PHE A 123 17.45 -0.84 -5.54
C PHE A 123 17.63 -2.16 -6.31
N VAL A 124 17.33 -2.16 -7.61
CA VAL A 124 17.52 -3.32 -8.51
C VAL A 124 19.02 -3.68 -8.64
N ARG A 125 19.92 -2.70 -8.74
CA ARG A 125 21.37 -2.96 -8.77
C ARG A 125 21.88 -3.51 -7.45
N GLU A 126 21.39 -3.01 -6.31
CA GLU A 126 21.72 -3.55 -4.98
C GLU A 126 21.25 -5.00 -4.83
N ALA A 127 20.06 -5.35 -5.33
CA ALA A 127 19.60 -6.74 -5.36
C ALA A 127 20.58 -7.65 -6.12
N GLN A 128 21.06 -7.21 -7.29
CA GLN A 128 22.09 -7.94 -8.04
C GLN A 128 23.40 -8.11 -7.26
N GLN A 129 23.86 -7.03 -6.61
CA GLN A 129 25.10 -7.05 -5.81
C GLN A 129 25.01 -8.01 -4.63
N GLU A 130 23.83 -8.15 -4.03
CA GLU A 130 23.57 -9.12 -2.96
C GLU A 130 23.25 -10.54 -3.48
N GLY A 131 23.30 -10.75 -4.80
CA GLY A 131 23.14 -12.07 -5.42
C GLY A 131 21.69 -12.51 -5.58
N LEU A 132 20.77 -11.56 -5.78
CA LEU A 132 19.35 -11.80 -6.05
C LEU A 132 19.01 -11.47 -7.50
N TYR A 133 18.17 -12.27 -8.11
CA TYR A 133 17.42 -11.89 -9.30
C TYR A 133 16.24 -11.00 -8.92
N VAL A 134 15.60 -10.38 -9.91
CA VAL A 134 14.46 -9.48 -9.73
C VAL A 134 13.30 -9.93 -10.62
N VAL A 135 12.12 -10.04 -10.02
CA VAL A 135 10.83 -10.03 -10.70
C VAL A 135 10.28 -8.60 -10.58
N LEU A 136 10.09 -7.95 -11.71
CA LEU A 136 9.61 -6.57 -11.77
C LEU A 136 8.09 -6.53 -11.98
N ARG A 137 7.40 -5.72 -11.20
CA ARG A 137 5.96 -5.45 -11.30
C ARG A 137 5.74 -3.95 -11.58
N PRO A 138 5.86 -3.51 -12.85
CA PRO A 138 5.98 -2.09 -13.20
C PRO A 138 4.65 -1.34 -13.20
N GLY A 139 3.53 -2.01 -13.00
CA GLY A 139 2.20 -1.45 -13.15
C GLY A 139 1.72 -1.34 -14.61
N PRO A 140 0.99 -0.28 -14.98
CA PRO A 140 0.83 1.03 -14.31
C PRO A 140 -0.06 1.04 -13.05
N TYR A 141 -0.84 0.00 -12.81
CA TYR A 141 -1.60 -0.26 -11.59
C TYR A 141 -0.91 -1.34 -10.77
N VAL A 142 -0.78 -1.13 -9.47
CA VAL A 142 -0.06 -2.06 -8.59
C VAL A 142 -0.86 -2.53 -7.37
N CYS A 143 -2.00 -1.95 -7.03
CA CYS A 143 -2.76 -2.23 -5.82
C CYS A 143 -1.95 -1.90 -4.55
N ALA A 144 -1.45 -2.91 -3.85
CA ALA A 144 -0.46 -2.84 -2.77
C ALA A 144 -0.88 -1.99 -1.56
N GLU A 145 -2.18 -1.81 -1.32
CA GLU A 145 -2.72 -0.94 -0.26
C GLU A 145 -2.02 0.44 -0.25
N TRP A 146 -1.70 0.90 -1.45
CA TRP A 146 -1.06 2.18 -1.73
C TRP A 146 -2.08 3.15 -2.34
N ASP A 147 -1.96 4.44 -2.02
CA ASP A 147 -2.93 5.46 -2.46
C ASP A 147 -3.28 5.34 -3.95
N LEU A 148 -4.56 5.16 -4.27
CA LEU A 148 -5.12 4.96 -5.61
C LEU A 148 -4.48 3.78 -6.39
N GLY A 149 -3.96 2.76 -5.71
CA GLY A 149 -3.27 1.62 -6.35
C GLY A 149 -2.05 2.02 -7.17
N GLY A 150 -1.35 3.07 -6.74
CA GLY A 150 -0.15 3.60 -7.38
C GLY A 150 -0.41 4.63 -8.48
N TYR A 151 -1.64 4.93 -8.83
CA TYR A 151 -1.95 5.96 -9.83
C TYR A 151 -1.76 7.38 -9.29
N PRO A 152 -1.20 8.31 -10.08
CA PRO A 152 -1.15 9.70 -9.68
C PRO A 152 -2.54 10.36 -9.70
N ALA A 153 -2.83 11.12 -8.64
CA ALA A 153 -4.12 11.78 -8.43
C ALA A 153 -4.55 12.70 -9.58
N TRP A 154 -3.58 13.34 -10.28
CA TRP A 154 -3.86 14.23 -11.40
C TRP A 154 -4.56 13.56 -12.59
N LEU A 155 -4.53 12.22 -12.70
CA LEU A 155 -5.33 11.48 -13.68
C LEU A 155 -6.84 11.68 -13.49
N LEU A 156 -7.28 12.01 -12.28
CA LEU A 156 -8.68 12.23 -11.93
C LEU A 156 -9.07 13.71 -11.91
N LYS A 157 -8.18 14.61 -12.35
CA LYS A 157 -8.37 16.07 -12.25
C LYS A 157 -9.60 16.55 -13.00
N ASP A 158 -9.71 16.18 -14.26
CA ASP A 158 -10.77 16.70 -15.14
C ASP A 158 -12.07 15.91 -14.96
N SER A 159 -13.18 16.62 -14.95
CA SER A 159 -14.51 16.04 -14.93
C SER A 159 -14.98 15.69 -16.32
N LYS A 160 -15.79 14.63 -16.47
CA LYS A 160 -16.36 14.16 -17.73
C LYS A 160 -17.22 15.22 -18.43
N SER A 161 -17.86 16.07 -17.65
CA SER A 161 -18.61 17.24 -18.12
C SER A 161 -18.68 18.27 -16.99
N PRO A 162 -18.93 19.56 -17.29
CA PRO A 162 -19.08 20.59 -16.27
C PRO A 162 -20.12 20.20 -15.21
N GLY A 163 -19.73 20.24 -13.95
CA GLY A 163 -20.57 19.86 -12.79
C GLY A 163 -20.70 18.35 -12.56
N SER A 164 -20.02 17.50 -13.35
CA SER A 164 -20.00 16.06 -13.12
C SER A 164 -18.98 15.71 -12.02
N VAL A 165 -19.35 14.78 -11.15
CA VAL A 165 -18.43 14.16 -10.19
C VAL A 165 -17.59 13.04 -10.82
N GLU A 166 -17.96 12.58 -12.03
CA GLU A 166 -17.21 11.54 -12.75
C GLU A 166 -15.95 12.11 -13.38
N PRO A 167 -14.76 11.48 -13.19
CA PRO A 167 -13.53 11.86 -13.88
C PRO A 167 -13.64 11.70 -15.39
N ALA A 168 -12.95 12.55 -16.14
CA ALA A 168 -12.84 12.44 -17.59
C ALA A 168 -12.02 11.21 -18.00
N VAL A 169 -10.99 10.87 -17.23
CA VAL A 169 -10.10 9.74 -17.47
C VAL A 169 -10.64 8.48 -16.79
N LEU A 170 -10.82 7.43 -17.58
CA LEU A 170 -11.29 6.13 -17.10
C LEU A 170 -10.09 5.21 -16.89
N LEU A 171 -9.68 5.04 -15.63
CA LEU A 171 -8.54 4.19 -15.27
C LEU A 171 -8.74 2.74 -15.69
N ARG A 172 -7.65 2.04 -16.01
CA ARG A 172 -7.62 0.61 -16.42
C ARG A 172 -8.61 0.33 -17.57
N SER A 173 -8.47 1.09 -18.67
CA SER A 173 -9.35 0.97 -19.86
C SER A 173 -8.59 1.26 -21.14
N SER A 174 -9.22 0.98 -22.30
CA SER A 174 -8.69 1.36 -23.63
C SER A 174 -8.94 2.83 -23.99
N GLN A 175 -9.36 3.67 -23.05
CA GLN A 175 -9.58 5.09 -23.30
C GLN A 175 -8.25 5.77 -23.69
N PRO A 176 -8.22 6.55 -24.81
CA PRO A 176 -6.99 7.14 -25.32
C PRO A 176 -6.27 8.05 -24.32
N GLU A 177 -6.99 8.81 -23.51
CA GLU A 177 -6.45 9.72 -22.50
C GLU A 177 -5.68 8.95 -21.43
N TYR A 178 -6.26 7.87 -20.91
CA TYR A 178 -5.60 6.98 -19.95
C TYR A 178 -4.39 6.29 -20.58
N LEU A 179 -4.58 5.65 -21.75
CA LEU A 179 -3.49 4.94 -22.42
C LEU A 179 -2.33 5.87 -22.79
N GLY A 180 -2.63 7.09 -23.18
CA GLY A 180 -1.60 8.10 -23.50
C GLY A 180 -0.74 8.44 -22.28
N ALA A 181 -1.37 8.60 -21.11
CA ALA A 181 -0.66 8.85 -19.85
C ALA A 181 0.14 7.62 -19.41
N ALA A 182 -0.50 6.45 -19.34
CA ALA A 182 0.13 5.20 -18.93
C ALA A 182 1.33 4.82 -19.83
N ARG A 183 1.20 5.03 -21.16
CA ARG A 183 2.29 4.79 -22.10
C ARG A 183 3.49 5.71 -21.84
N ARG A 184 3.28 7.01 -21.58
CA ARG A 184 4.39 7.93 -21.24
C ARG A 184 5.12 7.48 -19.99
N TRP A 185 4.37 7.09 -18.96
CA TRP A 185 4.93 6.52 -17.73
C TRP A 185 5.77 5.28 -18.03
N MET A 186 5.18 4.27 -18.69
CA MET A 186 5.88 3.02 -18.99
C MET A 186 7.14 3.22 -19.83
N LEU A 187 7.11 4.11 -20.83
CA LEU A 187 8.30 4.45 -21.62
C LEU A 187 9.39 5.09 -20.77
N ARG A 188 9.01 6.04 -19.88
CA ARG A 188 9.98 6.69 -18.99
C ARG A 188 10.58 5.69 -17.98
N LEU A 189 9.76 4.79 -17.44
CA LEU A 189 10.21 3.73 -16.57
C LEU A 189 11.15 2.74 -17.29
N GLY A 190 10.86 2.44 -18.56
CA GLY A 190 11.69 1.60 -19.42
C GLY A 190 13.10 2.16 -19.59
N GLU A 191 13.26 3.48 -19.72
CA GLU A 191 14.58 4.13 -19.78
C GLU A 191 15.44 3.84 -18.53
N GLU A 192 14.82 3.74 -17.35
CA GLU A 192 15.51 3.47 -16.09
C GLU A 192 15.81 1.98 -15.89
N LEU A 193 14.88 1.09 -16.21
CA LEU A 193 14.91 -0.31 -15.78
C LEU A 193 15.17 -1.33 -16.90
N ALA A 194 14.79 -1.06 -18.14
CA ALA A 194 15.00 -2.03 -19.22
C ALA A 194 16.48 -2.38 -19.47
N PRO A 195 17.46 -1.48 -19.24
CA PRO A 195 18.88 -1.85 -19.30
C PRO A 195 19.30 -2.88 -18.23
N LEU A 196 18.50 -3.07 -17.19
CA LEU A 196 18.80 -4.00 -16.09
C LEU A 196 18.18 -5.39 -16.28
N GLN A 197 17.70 -5.74 -17.47
CA GLN A 197 17.26 -7.09 -17.81
C GLN A 197 18.44 -8.08 -17.82
N ALA A 198 18.17 -9.35 -17.48
CA ALA A 198 19.19 -10.39 -17.37
C ALA A 198 19.90 -10.68 -18.70
N SER A 199 19.18 -10.56 -19.83
CA SER A 199 19.75 -10.61 -21.19
C SER A 199 20.80 -9.54 -21.46
N ARG A 200 20.77 -8.43 -20.72
CA ARG A 200 21.69 -7.28 -20.81
C ARG A 200 22.70 -7.23 -19.66
N GLY A 201 22.71 -8.27 -18.80
CA GLY A 201 23.63 -8.38 -17.67
C GLY A 201 23.11 -7.83 -16.35
N GLY A 202 21.87 -7.40 -16.28
CA GLY A 202 21.18 -7.02 -15.06
C GLY A 202 20.52 -8.21 -14.34
N PRO A 203 19.76 -7.99 -13.26
CA PRO A 203 19.12 -9.06 -12.50
C PRO A 203 17.66 -9.31 -12.88
N ILE A 204 17.00 -8.48 -13.70
CA ILE A 204 15.56 -8.61 -14.01
C ILE A 204 15.34 -9.80 -14.91
N ILE A 205 14.64 -10.84 -14.41
CA ILE A 205 14.37 -12.11 -15.13
C ILE A 205 12.92 -12.23 -15.61
N ALA A 206 11.97 -11.58 -14.93
CA ALA A 206 10.57 -11.60 -15.30
C ALA A 206 9.92 -10.22 -15.07
N VAL A 207 8.89 -9.91 -15.85
CA VAL A 207 8.13 -8.65 -15.75
C VAL A 207 6.64 -8.98 -15.82
N GLN A 208 5.89 -8.53 -14.84
CA GLN A 208 4.44 -8.67 -14.80
C GLN A 208 3.78 -7.66 -15.73
N VAL A 209 2.69 -8.08 -16.36
CA VAL A 209 1.84 -7.23 -17.19
C VAL A 209 0.55 -7.01 -16.45
N GLU A 210 0.28 -5.77 -16.09
CA GLU A 210 -0.88 -5.38 -15.24
C GLU A 210 -0.83 -6.00 -13.84
N ASN A 211 -1.87 -5.92 -13.05
CA ASN A 211 -2.00 -6.59 -11.75
C ASN A 211 -3.45 -6.98 -11.49
N GLU A 212 -3.71 -8.28 -11.27
CA GLU A 212 -5.01 -8.83 -10.89
C GLU A 212 -6.20 -8.24 -11.69
N TYR A 213 -6.02 -8.10 -12.99
CA TYR A 213 -7.06 -7.47 -13.82
C TYR A 213 -8.33 -8.30 -13.88
N GLY A 214 -8.24 -9.60 -13.65
CA GLY A 214 -9.40 -10.50 -13.57
C GLY A 214 -10.40 -10.08 -12.50
N SER A 215 -9.92 -9.68 -11.34
CA SER A 215 -10.70 -9.21 -10.20
C SER A 215 -11.33 -7.83 -10.44
N PHE A 216 -10.81 -7.05 -11.39
CA PHE A 216 -11.36 -5.73 -11.73
C PHE A 216 -12.77 -5.80 -12.32
N SER A 217 -13.19 -7.00 -12.78
CA SER A 217 -14.57 -7.34 -13.17
C SER A 217 -15.21 -6.50 -14.27
N VAL A 218 -14.42 -5.76 -15.05
CA VAL A 218 -14.90 -5.01 -16.23
C VAL A 218 -14.97 -5.96 -17.41
N LYS A 219 -16.15 -6.14 -18.00
CA LYS A 219 -16.36 -7.04 -19.14
C LYS A 219 -16.12 -6.38 -20.49
N GLU A 220 -16.53 -5.12 -20.58
CA GLU A 220 -16.34 -4.30 -21.76
C GLU A 220 -14.85 -3.99 -21.93
N ASP A 221 -14.34 -4.11 -23.16
CA ASP A 221 -13.01 -3.69 -23.55
C ASP A 221 -11.83 -4.48 -22.91
N ARG A 222 -12.11 -5.49 -22.08
CA ARG A 222 -11.11 -6.24 -21.31
C ARG A 222 -9.92 -6.73 -22.14
N GLN A 223 -10.19 -7.53 -23.16
CA GLN A 223 -9.12 -8.14 -23.96
C GLN A 223 -8.35 -7.10 -24.77
N GLN A 224 -9.02 -6.07 -25.24
CA GLN A 224 -8.38 -4.95 -25.93
C GLN A 224 -7.43 -4.21 -24.99
N TYR A 225 -7.87 -3.89 -23.78
CA TYR A 225 -7.05 -3.23 -22.77
C TYR A 225 -5.82 -4.07 -22.39
N LEU A 226 -6.00 -5.37 -22.09
CA LEU A 226 -4.91 -6.26 -21.72
C LEU A 226 -3.86 -6.38 -22.84
N GLN A 227 -4.28 -6.43 -24.11
CA GLN A 227 -3.36 -6.41 -25.25
C GLN A 227 -2.60 -5.08 -25.34
N GLN A 228 -3.25 -3.96 -25.01
CA GLN A 228 -2.59 -2.65 -24.98
C GLN A 228 -1.63 -2.55 -23.78
N ALA A 229 -1.96 -3.11 -22.62
CA ALA A 229 -1.06 -3.20 -21.48
C ALA A 229 0.20 -4.02 -21.83
N LEU A 230 0.04 -5.18 -22.47
CA LEU A 230 1.17 -5.98 -22.97
C LEU A 230 2.02 -5.17 -23.97
N GLN A 231 1.37 -4.44 -24.87
CA GLN A 231 2.10 -3.63 -25.85
C GLN A 231 2.88 -2.49 -25.19
N MET A 232 2.33 -1.85 -24.15
CA MET A 232 3.04 -0.82 -23.38
C MET A 232 4.29 -1.38 -22.70
N VAL A 233 4.23 -2.57 -22.12
CA VAL A 233 5.40 -3.25 -21.51
C VAL A 233 6.46 -3.56 -22.56
N ARG A 234 6.06 -4.02 -23.76
CA ARG A 234 6.99 -4.26 -24.88
C ARG A 234 7.61 -2.98 -25.45
N ASP A 235 6.81 -1.94 -25.59
CA ASP A 235 7.28 -0.64 -26.07
C ASP A 235 8.24 0.02 -25.08
N ALA A 236 8.09 -0.27 -23.78
CA ALA A 236 9.01 0.13 -22.72
C ALA A 236 10.29 -0.74 -22.67
N ASP A 237 10.50 -1.57 -23.69
CA ASP A 237 11.71 -2.37 -23.92
C ASP A 237 11.94 -3.50 -22.87
N PHE A 238 10.87 -3.99 -22.22
CA PHE A 238 10.93 -5.11 -21.29
C PHE A 238 10.73 -6.49 -21.96
N GLY A 239 10.63 -6.54 -23.27
CA GLY A 239 10.29 -7.76 -24.01
C GLY A 239 11.34 -8.89 -24.01
N GLU A 240 12.54 -8.65 -23.48
CA GLU A 240 13.60 -9.66 -23.36
C GLU A 240 13.48 -10.47 -22.06
N SER A 241 12.69 -10.02 -21.09
CA SER A 241 12.36 -10.76 -19.87
C SER A 241 11.13 -11.64 -20.07
N LEU A 242 10.95 -12.67 -19.23
CA LEU A 242 9.71 -13.46 -19.20
C LEU A 242 8.54 -12.55 -18.83
N LEU A 243 7.54 -12.43 -19.71
CA LEU A 243 6.31 -11.69 -19.41
C LEU A 243 5.24 -12.65 -18.88
N TYR A 244 4.50 -12.22 -17.83
CA TYR A 244 3.45 -13.01 -17.22
C TYR A 244 2.31 -12.11 -16.70
N THR A 245 1.15 -12.74 -16.44
CA THR A 245 0.03 -12.12 -15.69
C THR A 245 -0.18 -12.87 -14.37
N ALA A 246 -0.77 -12.22 -13.37
CA ALA A 246 -1.09 -12.81 -12.08
C ALA A 246 -2.51 -12.42 -11.66
N ASP A 247 -3.28 -13.41 -11.20
CA ASP A 247 -4.67 -13.27 -10.77
C ASP A 247 -5.02 -14.38 -9.79
N GLY A 248 -6.09 -14.24 -9.01
CA GLY A 248 -6.70 -15.34 -8.29
C GLY A 248 -7.16 -16.44 -9.26
N GLY A 249 -7.20 -17.69 -8.84
CA GLY A 249 -7.46 -18.82 -9.72
C GLY A 249 -8.77 -18.74 -10.49
N GLU A 250 -9.83 -18.24 -9.87
CA GLU A 250 -11.15 -18.06 -10.51
C GLU A 250 -11.13 -16.92 -11.54
N GLU A 251 -10.25 -15.95 -11.38
CA GLU A 251 -10.11 -14.75 -12.20
C GLU A 251 -9.15 -14.95 -13.40
N LEU A 252 -8.36 -16.01 -13.42
CA LEU A 252 -7.41 -16.33 -14.51
C LEU A 252 -8.04 -16.20 -15.93
N PRO A 253 -9.26 -16.69 -16.20
CA PRO A 253 -9.86 -16.52 -17.52
C PRO A 253 -10.14 -15.07 -17.90
N ASN A 254 -10.21 -14.18 -16.91
CA ASN A 254 -10.54 -12.78 -17.06
C ASN A 254 -9.30 -11.87 -17.13
N GLY A 255 -8.23 -12.18 -16.40
CA GLY A 255 -7.03 -11.36 -16.30
C GLY A 255 -5.86 -11.84 -17.15
N SER A 256 -5.85 -13.10 -17.59
CA SER A 256 -4.75 -13.64 -18.37
C SER A 256 -4.74 -13.18 -19.82
N ILE A 257 -3.54 -13.08 -20.38
CA ILE A 257 -3.31 -12.73 -21.79
C ILE A 257 -2.91 -13.98 -22.56
N PRO A 258 -3.62 -14.36 -23.64
CA PRO A 258 -3.26 -15.52 -24.43
C PRO A 258 -1.80 -15.49 -24.93
N GLY A 259 -1.07 -16.57 -24.67
CA GLY A 259 0.34 -16.70 -25.06
C GLY A 259 1.34 -16.20 -24.02
N LEU A 260 0.91 -15.61 -22.91
CA LEU A 260 1.74 -15.37 -21.75
C LEU A 260 1.58 -16.48 -20.70
N LEU A 261 2.54 -16.59 -19.80
CA LEU A 261 2.43 -17.37 -18.58
C LEU A 261 1.38 -16.74 -17.68
N ALA A 262 0.46 -17.55 -17.15
CA ALA A 262 -0.41 -17.15 -16.06
C ALA A 262 0.21 -17.59 -14.73
N ALA A 263 0.25 -16.72 -13.75
CA ALA A 263 0.58 -16.99 -12.36
C ALA A 263 -0.68 -16.87 -11.49
N VAL A 264 -0.64 -17.42 -10.28
CA VAL A 264 -1.78 -17.42 -9.36
C VAL A 264 -1.40 -16.75 -8.05
N ASP A 265 -2.37 -16.03 -7.47
CA ASP A 265 -2.24 -15.30 -6.20
C ASP A 265 -3.25 -15.87 -5.20
N PHE A 266 -2.80 -16.17 -3.96
CA PHE A 266 -3.68 -16.71 -2.93
C PHE A 266 -3.09 -16.62 -1.52
N GLY A 267 -3.97 -16.76 -0.52
CA GLY A 267 -3.61 -16.78 0.89
C GLY A 267 -3.44 -18.18 1.47
N THR A 268 -3.05 -18.20 2.73
CA THR A 268 -2.83 -19.42 3.51
C THR A 268 -4.07 -20.32 3.55
N GLY A 269 -3.92 -21.58 3.17
CA GLY A 269 -4.97 -22.59 3.17
C GLY A 269 -5.62 -22.86 1.81
N ASP A 270 -5.32 -22.03 0.80
CA ASP A 270 -5.98 -22.09 -0.50
C ASP A 270 -5.14 -22.80 -1.60
N GLU A 271 -3.87 -23.18 -1.33
CA GLU A 271 -2.96 -23.81 -2.32
C GLU A 271 -3.59 -24.95 -3.14
N PRO A 272 -4.28 -25.93 -2.55
CA PRO A 272 -4.82 -27.03 -3.35
C PRO A 272 -5.91 -26.60 -4.33
N HIS A 273 -6.71 -25.62 -3.97
CA HIS A 273 -7.78 -25.08 -4.80
C HIS A 273 -7.21 -24.24 -5.95
N GLU A 274 -6.43 -23.22 -5.61
CA GLU A 274 -5.91 -22.22 -6.52
C GLU A 274 -4.92 -22.83 -7.55
N VAL A 275 -4.01 -23.69 -7.08
CA VAL A 275 -3.12 -24.44 -7.98
C VAL A 275 -3.90 -25.44 -8.84
N GLY A 276 -4.99 -26.02 -8.33
CA GLY A 276 -5.90 -26.85 -9.10
C GLY A 276 -6.54 -26.12 -10.28
N LEU A 277 -6.99 -24.89 -10.05
CA LEU A 277 -7.55 -24.01 -11.08
C LEU A 277 -6.46 -23.61 -12.10
N LEU A 278 -5.29 -23.17 -11.65
CA LEU A 278 -4.16 -22.84 -12.53
C LEU A 278 -3.76 -24.02 -13.44
N ARG A 279 -3.66 -25.22 -12.89
CA ARG A 279 -3.33 -26.41 -13.67
C ARG A 279 -4.42 -26.81 -14.68
N THR A 280 -5.68 -26.51 -14.37
CA THR A 280 -6.79 -26.69 -15.32
C THR A 280 -6.73 -25.66 -16.44
N PHE A 281 -6.39 -24.42 -16.09
CA PHE A 281 -6.26 -23.31 -17.03
C PHE A 281 -5.03 -23.47 -17.93
N GLN A 282 -3.89 -23.93 -17.37
CA GLN A 282 -2.58 -23.99 -18.02
C GLN A 282 -1.86 -25.32 -17.75
N LEU A 283 -2.22 -26.38 -18.47
CA LEU A 283 -1.80 -27.77 -18.23
C LEU A 283 -0.29 -28.03 -18.30
N ASN A 284 0.43 -27.38 -19.22
CA ASN A 284 1.82 -27.66 -19.55
C ASN A 284 2.76 -26.50 -19.23
N ALA A 285 2.54 -25.85 -18.08
CA ALA A 285 3.38 -24.75 -17.62
C ALA A 285 3.83 -24.99 -16.18
N PRO A 286 4.90 -24.34 -15.71
CA PRO A 286 5.28 -24.37 -14.31
C PRO A 286 4.19 -23.71 -13.46
N VAL A 287 4.05 -24.16 -12.23
CA VAL A 287 3.26 -23.43 -11.23
C VAL A 287 4.10 -22.27 -10.73
N TYR A 288 3.55 -21.06 -10.85
CA TYR A 288 4.10 -19.86 -10.27
C TYR A 288 3.03 -19.20 -9.41
N VAL A 289 3.30 -19.11 -8.11
CA VAL A 289 2.53 -18.35 -7.14
C VAL A 289 3.20 -16.99 -7.06
N ALA A 290 2.61 -15.99 -7.72
CA ALA A 290 3.23 -14.67 -7.83
C ALA A 290 3.03 -13.83 -6.57
N GLU A 291 1.93 -14.09 -5.84
CA GLU A 291 1.74 -13.63 -4.47
C GLU A 291 1.23 -14.78 -3.61
N TYR A 292 2.03 -15.15 -2.61
CA TYR A 292 1.57 -15.98 -1.51
C TYR A 292 1.39 -15.09 -0.29
N TRP A 293 0.14 -14.82 0.09
CA TRP A 293 -0.18 -13.92 1.19
C TRP A 293 0.10 -14.61 2.53
N ASP A 294 1.28 -14.33 3.07
CA ASP A 294 1.77 -14.89 4.34
C ASP A 294 1.44 -14.00 5.55
N GLY A 295 0.64 -12.99 5.36
CA GLY A 295 0.15 -12.04 6.33
C GLY A 295 -1.09 -11.32 5.84
N TRP A 296 -1.43 -10.20 6.46
CA TRP A 296 -2.46 -9.27 6.02
C TRP A 296 -2.22 -7.87 6.59
N PHE A 297 -2.73 -6.86 5.91
CA PHE A 297 -2.65 -5.46 6.31
C PHE A 297 -3.78 -5.06 7.27
N ASP A 298 -3.65 -3.89 7.90
CA ASP A 298 -4.58 -3.37 8.90
C ASP A 298 -5.35 -2.16 8.39
N HIS A 299 -6.63 -2.09 8.73
CA HIS A 299 -7.47 -0.90 8.54
C HIS A 299 -7.69 -0.14 9.85
N TRP A 300 -7.88 1.18 9.74
CA TRP A 300 -8.25 1.99 10.89
C TRP A 300 -9.60 1.57 11.50
N GLY A 301 -9.60 1.29 12.81
CA GLY A 301 -10.78 0.87 13.57
C GLY A 301 -10.97 -0.63 13.66
N GLU A 302 -10.11 -1.42 13.04
CA GLU A 302 -10.11 -2.88 13.09
C GLU A 302 -9.05 -3.45 14.05
N LYS A 303 -9.00 -4.76 14.18
CA LYS A 303 -7.97 -5.43 14.98
C LYS A 303 -6.71 -5.63 14.13
N HIS A 304 -5.56 -5.57 14.79
CA HIS A 304 -4.31 -5.97 14.18
C HIS A 304 -4.37 -7.44 13.71
N HIS A 305 -3.99 -7.68 12.45
CA HIS A 305 -3.99 -9.00 11.83
C HIS A 305 -2.74 -9.79 12.23
N LEU A 306 -2.98 -11.05 12.58
CA LEU A 306 -1.94 -12.06 12.83
C LEU A 306 -2.37 -13.35 12.14
N THR A 307 -1.43 -14.05 11.54
CA THR A 307 -1.69 -15.24 10.73
C THR A 307 -1.26 -16.53 11.43
N ASP A 308 -1.81 -17.68 10.98
CA ASP A 308 -1.42 -19.00 11.50
C ASP A 308 -0.08 -19.44 10.89
N ALA A 309 1.01 -19.19 11.61
CA ALA A 309 2.35 -19.55 11.18
C ALA A 309 2.52 -21.06 10.86
N ALA A 310 1.86 -21.95 11.62
CA ALA A 310 2.00 -23.39 11.39
C ALA A 310 1.34 -23.85 10.09
N ALA A 311 0.18 -23.28 9.74
CA ALA A 311 -0.49 -23.52 8.47
C ALA A 311 0.37 -23.02 7.29
N GLN A 312 0.92 -21.83 7.41
CA GLN A 312 1.83 -21.25 6.41
C GLN A 312 3.09 -22.06 6.18
N GLU A 313 3.75 -22.49 7.27
CA GLU A 313 4.95 -23.34 7.19
C GLU A 313 4.68 -24.67 6.46
N ALA A 314 3.53 -25.29 6.74
CA ALA A 314 3.14 -26.53 6.07
C ALA A 314 2.90 -26.32 4.57
N GLU A 315 2.24 -25.24 4.18
CA GLU A 315 1.89 -24.93 2.81
C GLU A 315 3.11 -24.51 1.99
N ILE A 316 3.95 -23.61 2.52
CA ILE A 316 5.22 -23.22 1.88
C ILE A 316 6.14 -24.43 1.69
N ARG A 317 6.25 -25.30 2.70
CA ARG A 317 7.00 -26.56 2.57
C ARG A 317 6.47 -27.41 1.41
N SER A 318 5.15 -27.61 1.37
CA SER A 318 4.48 -28.35 0.30
C SER A 318 4.78 -27.75 -1.08
N ALA A 319 4.64 -26.44 -1.23
CA ALA A 319 4.88 -25.74 -2.50
C ALA A 319 6.34 -25.88 -2.96
N VAL A 320 7.31 -25.62 -2.07
CA VAL A 320 8.73 -25.67 -2.42
C VAL A 320 9.18 -27.12 -2.75
N GLU A 321 8.73 -28.12 -1.99
CA GLU A 321 9.05 -29.55 -2.24
C GLU A 321 8.41 -30.07 -3.53
N LYS A 322 7.24 -29.54 -3.94
CA LYS A 322 6.63 -29.86 -5.25
C LYS A 322 7.31 -29.15 -6.43
N GLY A 323 8.31 -28.30 -6.19
CA GLY A 323 9.01 -27.54 -7.21
C GLY A 323 8.22 -26.33 -7.72
N TYR A 324 7.20 -25.86 -7.02
CA TYR A 324 6.48 -24.65 -7.39
C TYR A 324 7.38 -23.43 -7.17
N SER A 325 7.33 -22.50 -8.10
CA SER A 325 7.89 -21.16 -7.90
C SER A 325 6.93 -20.34 -7.06
N ILE A 326 7.47 -19.59 -6.09
CA ILE A 326 6.66 -18.85 -5.13
C ILE A 326 7.31 -17.50 -4.80
N SER A 327 6.50 -16.47 -4.65
CA SER A 327 6.88 -15.18 -4.09
C SER A 327 6.08 -14.93 -2.81
N LEU A 328 6.79 -14.78 -1.69
CA LEU A 328 6.16 -14.44 -0.41
C LEU A 328 5.70 -12.99 -0.45
N TYR A 329 4.45 -12.74 -0.23
CA TYR A 329 3.86 -11.42 -0.09
C TYR A 329 3.41 -11.22 1.36
N MET A 330 4.20 -10.56 2.22
CA MET A 330 5.45 -9.84 2.03
C MET A 330 6.62 -10.55 2.76
N VAL A 331 7.88 -10.27 2.41
CA VAL A 331 9.02 -10.61 3.28
C VAL A 331 9.26 -9.52 4.32
N ASP A 332 9.12 -8.28 3.94
CA ASP A 332 9.12 -7.08 4.79
C ASP A 332 8.08 -6.12 4.20
N GLY A 333 7.01 -5.88 4.91
CA GLY A 333 5.98 -4.97 4.45
C GLY A 333 6.40 -3.51 4.53
N GLY A 334 7.17 -3.15 5.55
CA GLY A 334 7.64 -1.79 5.78
C GLY A 334 6.55 -0.81 6.21
N THR A 335 6.70 0.45 5.84
CA THR A 335 5.81 1.55 6.24
C THR A 335 5.41 2.40 5.05
N SER A 336 4.12 2.62 4.87
CA SER A 336 3.57 3.61 3.92
C SER A 336 3.79 5.02 4.45
N PHE A 337 5.05 5.48 4.39
CA PHE A 337 5.43 6.80 4.89
C PHE A 337 4.65 7.93 4.21
N GLY A 338 4.52 9.03 4.92
CA GLY A 338 3.83 10.19 4.39
C GLY A 338 2.31 9.98 4.30
N TRP A 339 1.78 10.19 3.12
CA TRP A 339 0.35 10.11 2.81
C TRP A 339 -0.02 8.88 1.99
N MET A 340 0.87 7.91 1.85
CA MET A 340 0.82 6.90 0.78
C MET A 340 -0.01 5.66 1.09
N ASN A 341 -0.56 5.50 2.32
CA ASN A 341 -1.52 4.43 2.56
C ASN A 341 -2.77 4.61 1.70
N GLY A 342 -3.28 3.52 1.17
CA GLY A 342 -4.52 3.45 0.42
C GLY A 342 -5.75 3.25 1.29
N ALA A 343 -6.76 2.68 0.69
CA ALA A 343 -7.98 2.24 1.34
C ALA A 343 -8.62 1.10 0.55
N ASP A 344 -9.28 0.19 1.25
CA ASP A 344 -10.11 -0.83 0.64
C ASP A 344 -11.59 -0.45 0.61
N SER A 345 -12.36 -1.25 -0.11
CA SER A 345 -13.81 -1.13 -0.18
C SER A 345 -14.46 -2.48 -0.42
N ASP A 346 -15.23 -2.93 0.55
CA ASP A 346 -16.15 -4.06 0.37
C ASP A 346 -17.57 -3.53 0.21
N GLY A 347 -18.19 -3.80 -0.95
CA GLY A 347 -19.48 -3.21 -1.30
C GLY A 347 -19.42 -1.67 -1.30
N ASP A 348 -20.16 -1.02 -0.41
CA ASP A 348 -20.16 0.45 -0.25
C ASP A 348 -19.33 0.93 0.95
N SER A 349 -18.62 0.03 1.62
CA SER A 349 -17.73 0.40 2.72
C SER A 349 -16.52 1.20 2.24
N TYR A 350 -15.89 1.91 3.15
CA TYR A 350 -14.62 2.57 2.96
C TYR A 350 -13.72 2.24 4.16
N GLN A 351 -12.61 1.59 3.91
CA GLN A 351 -11.73 1.03 4.91
C GLN A 351 -10.30 1.55 4.65
N PRO A 352 -9.93 2.71 5.22
CA PRO A 352 -8.59 3.27 5.02
C PRO A 352 -7.54 2.46 5.78
N ASP A 353 -6.43 2.16 5.09
CA ASP A 353 -5.30 1.45 5.63
C ASP A 353 -4.54 2.29 6.66
N VAL A 354 -3.89 1.64 7.61
CA VAL A 354 -2.97 2.31 8.52
C VAL A 354 -1.64 2.64 7.82
N SER A 355 -0.80 3.51 8.42
CA SER A 355 0.51 3.83 7.84
C SER A 355 1.50 2.67 7.92
N SER A 356 1.44 1.84 8.95
CA SER A 356 2.23 0.62 9.04
C SER A 356 1.77 -0.39 7.99
N TYR A 357 2.69 -0.96 7.25
CA TYR A 357 2.42 -2.12 6.40
C TYR A 357 3.14 -3.35 6.95
N ASP A 358 3.13 -3.51 8.26
CA ASP A 358 3.80 -4.61 8.97
C ASP A 358 3.45 -5.98 8.41
N TYR A 359 2.20 -6.18 8.01
CA TYR A 359 1.67 -7.35 7.29
C TYR A 359 1.79 -8.67 8.06
N ASP A 360 2.21 -8.65 9.32
CA ASP A 360 2.70 -9.85 10.03
C ASP A 360 3.80 -10.59 9.24
N ALA A 361 4.59 -9.85 8.45
CA ALA A 361 5.62 -10.37 7.57
C ALA A 361 6.76 -11.07 8.34
N PRO A 362 7.59 -11.93 7.69
CA PRO A 362 8.76 -12.55 8.29
C PRO A 362 9.78 -11.57 8.88
N LEU A 363 9.93 -10.38 8.30
CA LEU A 363 10.67 -9.25 8.87
C LEU A 363 9.66 -8.20 9.36
N ASP A 364 9.88 -7.61 10.53
CA ASP A 364 9.11 -6.45 10.98
C ASP A 364 9.54 -5.15 10.27
N GLU A 365 8.83 -4.04 10.47
CA GLU A 365 9.13 -2.73 9.84
C GLU A 365 10.58 -2.28 10.04
N ALA A 366 11.21 -2.66 11.17
CA ALA A 366 12.63 -2.41 11.42
C ALA A 366 13.56 -3.42 10.73
N GLY A 367 12.99 -4.42 10.03
CA GLY A 367 13.72 -5.51 9.38
C GLY A 367 14.28 -6.54 10.35
N ARG A 368 13.74 -6.67 11.56
CA ARG A 368 14.14 -7.71 12.50
C ARG A 368 13.47 -9.03 12.14
N PRO A 369 14.24 -10.13 12.03
CA PRO A 369 13.67 -11.44 11.75
C PRO A 369 12.77 -11.93 12.89
N ARG A 370 11.55 -12.34 12.55
CA ARG A 370 10.60 -13.00 13.45
C ARG A 370 10.80 -14.51 13.44
N ALA A 371 10.09 -15.23 14.30
CA ALA A 371 10.09 -16.70 14.33
C ALA A 371 9.73 -17.29 12.93
N LYS A 372 8.75 -16.71 12.27
CA LYS A 372 8.30 -17.04 10.91
C LYS A 372 9.45 -17.00 9.88
N TYR A 373 10.32 -15.99 9.96
CA TYR A 373 11.50 -15.90 9.08
C TYR A 373 12.43 -17.11 9.24
N PHE A 374 12.72 -17.53 10.46
CA PHE A 374 13.63 -18.66 10.71
C PHE A 374 13.01 -19.99 10.28
N ALA A 375 11.71 -20.18 10.52
CA ALA A 375 10.99 -21.37 10.09
C ALA A 375 10.99 -21.48 8.54
N MET A 376 10.67 -20.43 7.82
CA MET A 376 10.72 -20.40 6.35
C MET A 376 12.14 -20.65 5.82
N ARG A 377 13.16 -20.05 6.46
CA ARG A 377 14.56 -20.29 6.14
C ARG A 377 14.92 -21.77 6.24
N GLU A 378 14.51 -22.45 7.31
CA GLU A 378 14.76 -23.89 7.49
C GLU A 378 14.05 -24.74 6.44
N ILE A 379 12.81 -24.40 6.10
CA ILE A 379 12.03 -25.06 5.04
C ILE A 379 12.76 -24.95 3.69
N ILE A 380 13.14 -23.74 3.30
CA ILE A 380 13.81 -23.48 2.02
C ILE A 380 15.17 -24.18 1.99
N ALA A 381 15.96 -24.11 3.07
CA ALA A 381 17.25 -24.78 3.17
C ALA A 381 17.13 -26.29 2.99
N ALA A 382 16.15 -26.91 3.65
CA ALA A 382 15.88 -28.34 3.54
C ALA A 382 15.47 -28.76 2.13
N ALA A 383 14.50 -28.07 1.54
CA ALA A 383 13.98 -28.38 0.21
C ALA A 383 15.01 -28.16 -0.91
N THR A 384 15.84 -27.12 -0.78
CA THR A 384 16.88 -26.81 -1.78
C THR A 384 18.20 -27.54 -1.54
N HIS A 385 18.34 -28.28 -0.42
CA HIS A 385 19.59 -28.90 0.03
C HIS A 385 20.77 -27.95 0.10
N ARG A 386 20.55 -26.71 0.57
CA ARG A 386 21.54 -25.65 0.65
C ARG A 386 21.59 -25.03 2.03
N THR A 387 22.77 -24.55 2.39
CA THR A 387 22.94 -23.71 3.59
C THR A 387 22.88 -22.25 3.15
N PRO A 388 21.82 -21.51 3.50
CA PRO A 388 21.76 -20.08 3.22
C PRO A 388 22.86 -19.32 3.98
N PRO A 389 23.27 -18.13 3.50
CA PRO A 389 24.23 -17.28 4.22
C PRO A 389 23.77 -16.98 5.66
N PRO A 390 24.71 -16.61 6.57
CA PRO A 390 24.33 -16.14 7.89
C PRO A 390 23.38 -14.95 7.83
N VAL A 391 22.41 -14.91 8.76
CA VAL A 391 21.47 -13.78 8.85
C VAL A 391 22.23 -12.53 9.34
N PRO A 392 22.15 -11.40 8.65
CA PRO A 392 22.74 -10.15 9.10
C PRO A 392 22.22 -9.72 10.47
N VAL A 393 23.09 -9.08 11.25
CA VAL A 393 22.66 -8.47 12.51
C VAL A 393 21.77 -7.27 12.19
N SER A 394 20.61 -7.20 12.82
CA SER A 394 19.69 -6.08 12.66
C SER A 394 20.25 -4.79 13.26
N ALA A 395 19.77 -3.65 12.76
CA ALA A 395 20.05 -2.35 13.34
C ALA A 395 19.65 -2.33 14.84
N PRO A 396 20.39 -1.56 15.67
CA PRO A 396 20.02 -1.44 17.08
C PRO A 396 18.66 -0.74 17.23
N MET A 397 17.84 -1.27 18.11
CA MET A 397 16.63 -0.58 18.56
C MET A 397 16.97 0.35 19.72
N MET A 398 16.19 1.44 19.85
CA MET A 398 16.34 2.36 20.96
C MET A 398 15.00 2.71 21.59
N THR A 399 15.03 3.13 22.85
CA THR A 399 13.91 3.73 23.57
C THR A 399 14.23 5.16 23.95
N LEU A 400 13.23 6.02 23.93
CA LEU A 400 13.37 7.40 24.36
C LEU A 400 12.33 7.74 25.43
N PRO A 401 12.74 8.43 26.52
CA PRO A 401 11.79 8.88 27.51
C PRO A 401 10.80 9.89 26.91
N ALA A 402 9.67 10.06 27.57
CA ALA A 402 8.64 10.97 27.12
C ALA A 402 9.18 12.41 27.01
N VAL A 403 9.02 12.99 25.84
CA VAL A 403 9.34 14.38 25.51
C VAL A 403 8.06 15.20 25.50
N GLN A 404 8.06 16.31 26.24
CA GLN A 404 6.97 17.27 26.26
C GLN A 404 7.11 18.27 25.10
N LEU A 405 6.07 18.39 24.28
CA LEU A 405 5.97 19.39 23.23
C LEU A 405 5.09 20.54 23.73
N THR A 406 5.71 21.66 24.09
CA THR A 406 5.03 22.82 24.65
C THR A 406 4.84 23.96 23.67
N ALA A 407 5.74 24.07 22.69
CA ALA A 407 5.62 25.04 21.61
C ALA A 407 4.54 24.62 20.64
N SER A 408 3.50 25.43 20.48
CA SER A 408 2.37 25.11 19.60
C SER A 408 2.04 26.22 18.61
N ARG A 409 1.38 25.87 17.52
CA ARG A 409 0.88 26.77 16.50
C ARG A 409 -0.46 26.25 15.99
N SER A 410 -1.46 27.12 15.94
CA SER A 410 -2.76 26.79 15.35
C SER A 410 -2.65 26.58 13.84
N LEU A 411 -3.33 25.55 13.31
CA LEU A 411 -3.49 25.36 11.87
C LEU A 411 -4.14 26.59 11.19
N TRP A 412 -5.02 27.28 11.91
CA TRP A 412 -5.74 28.46 11.41
C TRP A 412 -4.83 29.70 11.26
N ALA A 413 -3.63 29.68 11.83
CA ALA A 413 -2.69 30.78 11.72
C ALA A 413 -1.97 30.74 10.38
N ASN A 414 -2.06 31.84 9.62
CA ASN A 414 -1.37 32.00 8.32
C ASN A 414 -1.73 30.90 7.29
N LEU A 415 -3.03 30.72 7.06
CA LEU A 415 -3.52 29.85 5.99
C LEU A 415 -3.00 30.34 4.63
N PRO A 416 -2.68 29.42 3.70
CA PRO A 416 -2.38 29.77 2.31
C PRO A 416 -3.52 30.53 1.63
N ALA A 417 -3.24 31.14 0.47
CA ALA A 417 -4.25 31.82 -0.31
C ALA A 417 -5.37 30.85 -0.73
N ALA A 418 -6.61 31.29 -0.56
CA ALA A 418 -7.78 30.51 -0.95
C ALA A 418 -8.03 30.57 -2.46
N VAL A 419 -8.61 29.53 -3.00
CA VAL A 419 -9.26 29.52 -4.31
C VAL A 419 -10.75 29.77 -4.09
N HIS A 420 -11.33 30.75 -4.78
CA HIS A 420 -12.76 31.03 -4.71
C HIS A 420 -13.52 30.16 -5.72
N SER A 421 -14.63 29.59 -5.29
CA SER A 421 -15.51 28.78 -6.13
C SER A 421 -16.96 28.88 -5.63
N ASP A 422 -17.92 28.81 -6.54
CA ASP A 422 -19.34 28.81 -6.16
C ASP A 422 -19.76 27.49 -5.49
N SER A 423 -19.09 26.39 -5.81
CA SER A 423 -19.32 25.07 -5.22
C SER A 423 -17.99 24.46 -4.72
N PRO A 424 -18.04 23.45 -3.82
CA PRO A 424 -16.85 22.70 -3.45
C PRO A 424 -16.15 22.11 -4.67
N ARG A 425 -14.83 21.98 -4.60
CA ARG A 425 -13.99 21.32 -5.62
C ARG A 425 -13.12 20.28 -4.96
N SER A 426 -12.91 19.15 -5.65
CA SER A 426 -12.04 18.08 -5.16
C SER A 426 -10.58 18.52 -5.05
N MET A 427 -9.77 17.74 -4.32
CA MET A 427 -8.32 17.98 -4.24
C MET A 427 -7.67 17.93 -5.63
N GLU A 428 -8.05 16.95 -6.46
CA GLU A 428 -7.50 16.74 -7.79
C GLU A 428 -7.77 17.92 -8.73
N GLU A 429 -8.97 18.48 -8.68
CA GLU A 429 -9.32 19.69 -9.45
C GLU A 429 -8.48 20.90 -9.07
N LEU A 430 -7.90 20.90 -7.87
CA LEU A 430 -7.06 21.95 -7.32
C LEU A 430 -5.56 21.61 -7.35
N ASP A 431 -5.15 20.59 -8.10
CA ASP A 431 -3.76 20.12 -8.19
C ASP A 431 -3.15 19.79 -6.81
N GLN A 432 -3.95 19.16 -5.94
CA GLN A 432 -3.52 18.66 -4.65
C GLN A 432 -3.68 17.13 -4.60
N ALA A 433 -2.61 16.41 -4.36
CA ALA A 433 -2.64 14.95 -4.36
C ALA A 433 -3.14 14.39 -3.00
N TYR A 434 -2.72 14.95 -1.88
CA TYR A 434 -2.95 14.41 -0.54
C TYR A 434 -3.01 15.49 0.55
N GLY A 435 -3.09 15.09 1.81
CA GLY A 435 -3.13 15.98 2.97
C GLY A 435 -4.55 16.39 3.35
N TYR A 436 -4.69 17.66 3.71
CA TYR A 436 -5.96 18.26 4.13
C TYR A 436 -6.40 19.33 3.14
N ILE A 437 -7.72 19.58 3.12
CA ILE A 437 -8.31 20.71 2.38
C ILE A 437 -9.35 21.38 3.27
N LEU A 438 -9.32 22.71 3.30
CA LEU A 438 -10.29 23.50 4.08
C LEU A 438 -11.29 24.15 3.12
N TYR A 439 -12.56 23.86 3.33
CA TYR A 439 -13.68 24.55 2.68
C TYR A 439 -14.28 25.52 3.67
N ARG A 440 -14.29 26.80 3.34
CA ARG A 440 -14.76 27.90 4.17
C ARG A 440 -15.81 28.71 3.45
N THR A 441 -16.89 29.08 4.13
CA THR A 441 -17.89 30.03 3.62
C THR A 441 -18.56 30.79 4.75
N THR A 442 -19.32 31.83 4.40
CA THR A 442 -20.23 32.52 5.33
C THR A 442 -21.67 32.08 5.08
N ILE A 443 -22.36 31.66 6.12
CA ILE A 443 -23.74 31.17 6.03
C ILE A 443 -24.65 32.34 5.60
N GLY A 444 -25.32 32.20 4.44
CA GLY A 444 -26.14 33.24 3.84
C GLY A 444 -27.44 33.56 4.64
N GLU A 445 -27.96 34.78 4.48
CA GLU A 445 -29.19 35.25 5.12
C GLU A 445 -30.47 34.52 4.65
N GLY A 446 -30.44 33.88 3.49
CA GLY A 446 -31.58 33.12 2.93
C GLY A 446 -31.97 31.87 3.75
N ILE A 447 -31.11 31.47 4.70
CA ILE A 447 -31.38 30.38 5.63
C ILE A 447 -32.25 30.93 6.76
N THR A 448 -33.54 30.63 6.70
CA THR A 448 -34.53 31.12 7.69
C THR A 448 -34.16 30.70 9.11
N ASN A 449 -34.31 31.63 10.06
CA ASN A 449 -34.11 31.36 11.50
C ASN A 449 -35.15 30.34 11.99
N VAL A 450 -34.76 29.06 12.07
CA VAL A 450 -35.55 28.01 12.72
C VAL A 450 -35.40 28.21 14.25
N ALA A 451 -36.50 28.16 14.97
CA ALA A 451 -36.49 28.24 16.44
C ALA A 451 -35.63 27.07 16.98
N GLY A 452 -34.56 27.38 17.73
CA GLY A 452 -33.66 26.41 18.31
C GLY A 452 -32.22 26.42 17.79
N GLY A 453 -31.89 27.12 16.71
CA GLY A 453 -30.51 27.34 16.21
C GLY A 453 -29.78 26.13 15.69
N THR A 454 -30.41 24.94 15.66
CA THR A 454 -29.81 23.69 15.15
C THR A 454 -30.21 23.49 13.71
N ARG A 455 -29.22 23.22 12.81
CA ARG A 455 -29.35 23.03 11.38
C ARG A 455 -28.90 21.66 10.97
N LEU A 456 -29.44 21.10 9.91
CA LEU A 456 -28.94 19.87 9.28
C LEU A 456 -27.97 20.24 8.17
N LEU A 457 -26.66 20.03 8.43
CA LEU A 457 -25.63 20.06 7.41
C LEU A 457 -25.61 18.71 6.68
N GLN A 458 -25.61 18.75 5.36
CA GLN A 458 -25.53 17.57 4.48
C GLN A 458 -24.41 17.78 3.48
N VAL A 459 -23.61 16.75 3.24
CA VAL A 459 -22.53 16.71 2.24
C VAL A 459 -22.79 15.53 1.32
N ASP A 460 -23.00 15.76 0.04
CA ASP A 460 -23.45 14.71 -0.89
C ASP A 460 -22.43 13.59 -1.03
N ALA A 461 -21.15 13.92 -1.17
CA ALA A 461 -20.07 12.94 -1.27
C ALA A 461 -18.83 13.47 -0.54
N LEU A 462 -18.60 12.95 0.66
CA LEU A 462 -17.44 13.26 1.49
C LEU A 462 -16.36 12.17 1.31
N HIS A 463 -15.16 12.56 0.90
CA HIS A 463 -13.98 11.71 0.76
C HIS A 463 -12.76 12.36 1.46
N SER A 464 -12.43 12.06 2.74
CA SER A 464 -12.88 10.90 3.52
C SER A 464 -13.38 11.30 4.93
N TYR A 465 -12.68 12.22 5.66
CA TYR A 465 -12.94 12.55 7.05
C TYR A 465 -13.03 14.06 7.21
N ALA A 466 -14.13 14.56 7.71
CA ALA A 466 -14.37 16.00 7.87
C ALA A 466 -14.59 16.39 9.32
N ARG A 467 -13.92 17.46 9.76
CA ARG A 467 -14.24 18.19 10.98
C ARG A 467 -14.98 19.47 10.63
N VAL A 468 -16.12 19.67 11.24
CA VAL A 468 -17.02 20.80 10.97
C VAL A 468 -16.93 21.81 12.10
N TYR A 469 -16.68 23.07 11.74
CA TYR A 469 -16.58 24.17 12.69
C TYR A 469 -17.54 25.30 12.30
N VAL A 470 -18.13 25.98 13.33
CA VAL A 470 -18.86 27.21 13.16
C VAL A 470 -18.16 28.25 14.02
N ASP A 471 -17.73 29.37 13.41
CA ASP A 471 -16.92 30.43 14.05
C ASP A 471 -15.72 29.88 14.84
N GLY A 472 -15.09 28.81 14.31
CA GLY A 472 -13.94 28.13 14.92
C GLY A 472 -14.28 27.16 16.05
N GLN A 473 -15.56 26.99 16.40
CA GLN A 473 -16.01 26.01 17.40
C GLN A 473 -16.39 24.69 16.71
N LEU A 474 -15.77 23.58 17.13
CA LEU A 474 -16.06 22.27 16.62
C LEU A 474 -17.51 21.88 16.88
N GLN A 475 -18.24 21.53 15.83
CA GLN A 475 -19.64 21.08 15.89
C GLN A 475 -19.74 19.55 15.85
N GLY A 476 -18.77 18.87 15.24
CA GLY A 476 -18.73 17.43 15.13
C GLY A 476 -17.86 16.97 13.97
N VAL A 477 -17.98 15.69 13.69
CA VAL A 477 -17.19 14.96 12.67
C VAL A 477 -18.14 14.26 11.72
N MET A 478 -17.76 14.15 10.46
CA MET A 478 -18.34 13.22 9.50
C MET A 478 -17.24 12.27 9.01
N ASP A 479 -17.47 10.98 9.10
CA ASP A 479 -16.51 9.93 8.78
C ASP A 479 -17.10 9.02 7.69
N ARG A 480 -16.44 8.95 6.55
CA ARG A 480 -16.86 8.11 5.41
C ARG A 480 -16.88 6.63 5.78
N ARG A 481 -16.00 6.14 6.67
CA ARG A 481 -16.01 4.74 7.15
C ARG A 481 -17.36 4.36 7.75
N LEU A 482 -18.04 5.33 8.39
CA LEU A 482 -19.32 5.17 9.05
C LEU A 482 -20.50 5.58 8.16
N GLY A 483 -20.26 5.89 6.89
CA GLY A 483 -21.29 6.38 5.98
C GLY A 483 -21.91 7.72 6.37
N GLN A 484 -21.20 8.54 7.17
CA GLN A 484 -21.73 9.79 7.70
C GLN A 484 -21.63 10.90 6.65
N THR A 485 -22.78 11.32 6.16
CA THR A 485 -22.93 12.44 5.20
C THR A 485 -23.75 13.59 5.77
N GLN A 486 -24.19 13.51 7.04
CA GLN A 486 -25.06 14.49 7.68
C GLN A 486 -24.60 14.75 9.11
N LEU A 487 -24.75 16.02 9.54
CA LEU A 487 -24.42 16.46 10.90
C LEU A 487 -25.38 17.56 11.35
N ARG A 488 -25.87 17.48 12.59
CA ARG A 488 -26.60 18.59 13.19
C ARG A 488 -25.64 19.59 13.82
N ILE A 489 -25.70 20.84 13.37
CA ILE A 489 -24.80 21.91 13.80
C ILE A 489 -25.57 23.07 14.38
N ALA A 490 -25.01 23.79 15.37
CA ALA A 490 -25.52 25.03 15.84
C ALA A 490 -25.01 26.15 14.92
N ALA A 491 -25.90 26.73 14.10
CA ALA A 491 -25.50 27.68 13.08
C ALA A 491 -26.60 28.72 12.76
N HIS A 492 -26.15 29.94 12.48
CA HIS A 492 -26.98 31.08 12.11
C HIS A 492 -26.40 31.80 10.88
N ALA A 493 -27.25 32.58 10.20
CA ALA A 493 -26.80 33.46 9.12
C ALA A 493 -25.70 34.44 9.60
N GLY A 494 -24.73 34.69 8.74
CA GLY A 494 -23.58 35.55 9.00
C GLY A 494 -22.41 34.86 9.71
N GLN A 495 -22.57 33.64 10.23
CA GLN A 495 -21.48 32.86 10.83
C GLN A 495 -20.63 32.19 9.78
N ARG A 496 -19.36 32.02 10.13
CA ARG A 496 -18.40 31.27 9.29
C ARG A 496 -18.56 29.77 9.49
N LEU A 497 -18.73 29.04 8.39
CA LEU A 497 -18.71 27.57 8.33
C LEU A 497 -17.38 27.12 7.75
N ASP A 498 -16.65 26.27 8.49
CA ASP A 498 -15.41 25.64 8.06
C ASP A 498 -15.57 24.11 8.06
N LEU A 499 -15.23 23.45 6.93
CA LEU A 499 -15.10 22.00 6.83
C LEU A 499 -13.63 21.69 6.54
N LEU A 500 -12.92 21.15 7.52
CA LEU A 500 -11.56 20.66 7.36
C LEU A 500 -11.62 19.17 6.97
N VAL A 501 -11.27 18.86 5.74
CA VAL A 501 -11.37 17.50 5.17
C VAL A 501 -9.99 16.91 5.01
N GLU A 502 -9.81 15.69 5.49
CA GLU A 502 -8.61 14.85 5.27
C GLU A 502 -8.87 13.85 4.15
N ASN A 503 -7.89 13.68 3.24
CA ASN A 503 -7.76 12.49 2.43
C ASN A 503 -7.10 11.40 3.28
N SER A 504 -7.87 10.43 3.77
CA SER A 504 -7.36 9.34 4.63
C SER A 504 -6.75 8.17 3.86
N GLY A 505 -6.66 8.27 2.54
CA GLY A 505 -6.23 7.26 1.56
C GLY A 505 -7.31 7.07 0.51
N ARG A 506 -6.92 6.95 -0.77
CA ARG A 506 -7.84 6.61 -1.85
C ARG A 506 -7.97 5.11 -1.97
N ILE A 507 -9.16 4.67 -2.36
CA ILE A 507 -9.40 3.25 -2.65
C ILE A 507 -8.38 2.79 -3.70
N ASN A 508 -7.71 1.66 -3.40
CA ASN A 508 -6.62 1.08 -4.20
C ASN A 508 -7.06 -0.13 -5.02
N PHE A 509 -8.20 -0.72 -4.72
CA PHE A 509 -8.69 -1.94 -5.36
C PHE A 509 -10.13 -1.77 -5.89
N THR A 510 -10.60 -2.70 -6.73
CA THR A 510 -11.91 -2.72 -7.39
C THR A 510 -12.14 -1.59 -8.42
N THR A 511 -13.29 -1.62 -9.08
CA THR A 511 -13.71 -0.59 -10.07
C THR A 511 -13.93 0.80 -9.44
N LYS A 512 -13.99 0.88 -8.11
CA LYS A 512 -14.20 2.15 -7.40
C LYS A 512 -13.04 3.13 -7.56
N ILE A 513 -11.84 2.65 -7.87
CA ILE A 513 -10.69 3.52 -8.19
C ILE A 513 -11.01 4.54 -9.30
N ARG A 514 -11.96 4.21 -10.20
CA ARG A 514 -12.32 5.07 -11.33
C ARG A 514 -13.00 6.39 -10.95
N GLY A 515 -13.57 6.46 -9.76
CA GLY A 515 -14.23 7.66 -9.26
C GLY A 515 -13.64 8.20 -7.95
N GLU A 516 -12.49 7.69 -7.53
CA GLU A 516 -11.94 7.91 -6.21
C GLU A 516 -11.15 9.22 -6.13
N ARG A 517 -11.86 10.34 -6.10
CA ARG A 517 -11.32 11.66 -5.78
C ARG A 517 -11.37 11.94 -4.28
N ALA A 518 -10.58 12.88 -3.80
CA ALA A 518 -10.52 13.30 -2.40
C ALA A 518 -11.16 14.71 -2.17
N GLY A 519 -11.67 14.94 -0.97
CA GLY A 519 -12.34 16.18 -0.60
C GLY A 519 -13.86 16.09 -0.62
N ILE A 520 -14.54 17.13 -1.05
CA ILE A 520 -16.00 17.16 -1.24
C ILE A 520 -16.30 17.13 -2.73
N LEU A 521 -17.04 16.11 -3.18
CA LEU A 521 -17.29 15.84 -4.60
C LEU A 521 -18.69 16.27 -5.09
N GLY A 522 -19.50 16.82 -4.21
CA GLY A 522 -20.86 17.25 -4.54
C GLY A 522 -21.24 18.51 -3.78
N ASP A 523 -22.54 18.73 -3.66
CA ASP A 523 -23.04 19.88 -2.96
C ASP A 523 -22.94 19.74 -1.43
N VAL A 524 -22.76 20.87 -0.78
CA VAL A 524 -22.99 21.04 0.66
C VAL A 524 -24.31 21.77 0.85
N ARG A 525 -25.20 21.22 1.67
CA ARG A 525 -26.51 21.81 1.93
C ARG A 525 -26.70 22.06 3.42
N LEU A 526 -27.41 23.13 3.72
CA LEU A 526 -27.84 23.46 5.08
C LEU A 526 -29.38 23.55 5.09
N ASP A 527 -30.05 22.66 5.83
CA ASP A 527 -31.51 22.49 5.81
C ASP A 527 -32.07 22.31 4.39
N GLY A 528 -31.34 21.60 3.52
CA GLY A 528 -31.71 21.33 2.13
C GLY A 528 -31.35 22.42 1.12
N HIS A 529 -30.87 23.57 1.56
CA HIS A 529 -30.43 24.67 0.69
C HIS A 529 -28.93 24.56 0.40
N ALA A 530 -28.56 24.63 -0.87
CA ALA A 530 -27.16 24.61 -1.28
C ALA A 530 -26.41 25.80 -0.67
N VAL A 531 -25.20 25.55 -0.23
CA VAL A 531 -24.28 26.56 0.33
C VAL A 531 -23.28 26.91 -0.77
N HIS A 532 -23.05 28.18 -0.99
CA HIS A 532 -22.29 28.77 -2.08
C HIS A 532 -21.13 29.64 -1.57
N GLU A 533 -20.35 30.21 -2.50
CA GLU A 533 -19.28 31.19 -2.24
C GLU A 533 -18.18 30.63 -1.33
N TRP A 534 -17.56 29.53 -1.77
CA TRP A 534 -16.51 28.84 -1.04
C TRP A 534 -15.13 29.49 -1.23
N GLU A 535 -14.43 29.69 -0.13
CA GLU A 535 -12.99 29.88 -0.04
C GLU A 535 -12.35 28.53 0.24
N ILE A 536 -11.59 27.99 -0.70
CA ILE A 536 -11.00 26.66 -0.59
C ILE A 536 -9.49 26.79 -0.42
N VAL A 537 -8.96 26.30 0.70
CA VAL A 537 -7.54 26.37 1.04
C VAL A 537 -6.90 25.02 0.93
N ARG A 538 -5.89 24.89 0.07
CA ARG A 538 -5.10 23.68 -0.08
C ARG A 538 -4.10 23.56 1.07
N LEU A 539 -4.00 22.39 1.68
CA LEU A 539 -3.14 22.05 2.80
C LEU A 539 -2.47 20.70 2.58
N PRO A 540 -1.56 20.59 1.59
CA PRO A 540 -0.86 19.32 1.28
C PRO A 540 0.00 18.86 2.47
N LEU A 541 0.55 19.79 3.25
CA LEU A 541 1.35 19.54 4.45
C LEU A 541 2.51 18.54 4.18
N ASP A 542 3.21 18.76 3.08
CA ASP A 542 4.44 18.01 2.78
C ASP A 542 5.50 18.25 3.85
N GLU A 543 5.58 19.50 4.34
CA GLU A 543 6.44 19.90 5.43
C GLU A 543 5.61 20.62 6.52
N PRO A 544 6.03 20.49 7.80
CA PRO A 544 5.40 21.22 8.87
C PRO A 544 5.74 22.72 8.77
N PRO A 545 4.90 23.62 9.31
CA PRO A 545 5.21 25.05 9.36
C PRO A 545 6.55 25.29 10.06
N ALA A 546 7.40 26.13 9.44
CA ALA A 546 8.75 26.39 9.97
C ALA A 546 8.74 27.32 11.19
N ASP A 547 7.77 28.24 11.33
CA ASP A 547 7.73 29.32 12.30
C ASP A 547 6.35 29.51 12.96
N GLY A 548 6.21 30.54 13.79
CA GLY A 548 4.92 30.91 14.41
C GLY A 548 4.53 30.07 15.63
N TYR A 549 5.44 29.25 16.16
CA TYR A 549 5.22 28.48 17.39
C TYR A 549 5.37 29.37 18.62
N VAL A 550 4.50 29.19 19.60
CA VAL A 550 4.47 29.88 20.85
C VAL A 550 4.34 28.89 22.01
N ASP A 551 4.94 29.19 23.16
CA ASP A 551 4.87 28.33 24.35
C ASP A 551 3.54 28.55 25.11
N GLN A 552 2.45 28.09 24.51
CA GLN A 552 1.11 28.15 25.10
C GLN A 552 0.23 27.01 24.55
N GLY A 553 -0.88 26.71 25.24
CA GLY A 553 -1.86 25.75 24.75
C GLY A 553 -2.52 26.23 23.46
N CYS A 554 -2.97 25.26 22.67
CA CYS A 554 -3.62 25.48 21.38
C CYS A 554 -4.92 24.69 21.31
N ALA A 555 -6.01 25.33 20.87
CA ALA A 555 -7.32 24.71 20.74
C ALA A 555 -7.60 24.36 19.27
N GLY A 556 -8.20 23.18 19.03
CA GLY A 556 -8.49 22.66 17.70
C GLY A 556 -7.25 22.11 16.99
N PRO A 557 -7.22 22.07 15.65
CA PRO A 557 -6.08 21.54 14.90
C PRO A 557 -4.82 22.37 15.14
N CYS A 558 -3.80 21.72 15.69
CA CYS A 558 -2.58 22.39 16.13
C CYS A 558 -1.34 21.60 15.77
N PHE A 559 -0.28 22.34 15.42
CA PHE A 559 1.07 21.81 15.35
C PHE A 559 1.76 21.98 16.70
N TYR A 560 2.49 20.97 17.13
CA TYR A 560 3.34 20.99 18.32
C TYR A 560 4.76 20.69 17.92
N ARG A 561 5.72 21.44 18.44
CA ARG A 561 7.13 21.28 18.13
C ARG A 561 7.95 20.99 19.37
N GLY A 562 8.92 20.11 19.22
CA GLY A 562 9.89 19.73 20.24
C GLY A 562 11.15 19.15 19.64
N ASN A 563 11.97 18.56 20.49
CA ASN A 563 13.24 18.03 20.09
C ASN A 563 13.51 16.68 20.78
N LEU A 564 13.75 15.64 19.96
CA LEU A 564 14.18 14.33 20.43
C LEU A 564 15.68 14.33 20.66
N GLN A 565 16.11 14.09 21.90
CA GLN A 565 17.53 13.96 22.23
C GLN A 565 17.98 12.51 22.07
N VAL A 566 18.80 12.26 21.06
CA VAL A 566 19.28 10.93 20.68
C VAL A 566 20.78 10.84 20.99
N SER A 567 21.18 9.89 21.81
CA SER A 567 22.62 9.67 22.11
C SER A 567 23.32 8.89 21.02
N ALA A 568 22.66 7.85 20.48
CA ALA A 568 23.11 7.04 19.37
C ALA A 568 21.89 6.66 18.52
N PRO A 569 21.86 6.98 17.21
CA PRO A 569 20.77 6.63 16.32
C PRO A 569 20.51 5.12 16.27
N GLY A 570 19.24 4.75 16.34
CA GLY A 570 18.73 3.40 16.22
C GLY A 570 17.27 3.46 15.80
N ASP A 571 16.72 2.34 15.34
CA ASP A 571 15.32 2.26 14.98
C ASP A 571 14.45 2.32 16.25
N THR A 572 13.24 2.88 16.13
CA THR A 572 12.33 3.01 17.27
C THR A 572 10.89 3.19 16.79
N TYR A 573 9.93 3.14 17.73
CA TYR A 573 8.52 3.38 17.48
C TYR A 573 8.03 4.54 18.37
N LEU A 574 7.63 5.65 17.76
CA LEU A 574 7.05 6.79 18.47
C LEU A 574 5.63 6.45 18.93
N ASN A 575 5.42 6.42 20.25
CA ASN A 575 4.14 6.09 20.85
C ASN A 575 3.17 7.27 20.72
N THR A 576 2.16 7.10 19.89
CA THR A 576 1.09 8.08 19.60
C THR A 576 -0.24 7.75 20.26
N SER A 577 -0.30 6.70 21.08
CA SER A 577 -1.54 6.15 21.66
C SER A 577 -2.32 7.13 22.56
N SER A 578 -1.66 8.16 23.07
CA SER A 578 -2.27 9.23 23.89
C SER A 578 -2.81 10.41 23.08
N LEU A 579 -2.55 10.45 21.77
CA LEU A 579 -2.99 11.51 20.86
C LEU A 579 -4.34 11.17 20.23
N GLY A 580 -4.99 12.16 19.60
CA GLY A 580 -6.26 11.98 18.92
C GLY A 580 -6.12 11.43 17.51
N LYS A 581 -6.06 12.32 16.53
CA LYS A 581 -5.86 12.02 15.10
C LYS A 581 -4.93 13.08 14.49
N GLY A 582 -3.98 12.64 13.69
CA GLY A 582 -3.05 13.58 13.04
C GLY A 582 -1.88 12.90 12.37
N VAL A 583 -0.76 13.61 12.28
CA VAL A 583 0.46 13.19 11.61
C VAL A 583 1.72 13.67 12.35
N VAL A 584 2.85 12.98 12.08
CA VAL A 584 4.14 13.25 12.75
C VAL A 584 5.25 13.43 11.73
N TRP A 585 6.08 14.45 11.93
CA TRP A 585 7.34 14.66 11.20
C TRP A 585 8.53 14.56 12.14
N VAL A 586 9.61 13.94 11.68
CA VAL A 586 10.92 13.95 12.33
C VAL A 586 11.97 14.37 11.31
N ASN A 587 12.74 15.42 11.63
CA ASN A 587 13.76 15.98 10.73
C ASN A 587 13.24 16.27 9.31
N GLY A 588 11.99 16.71 9.18
CA GLY A 588 11.32 16.97 7.90
C GLY A 588 10.72 15.72 7.23
N HIS A 589 10.97 14.51 7.71
CA HIS A 589 10.35 13.29 7.20
C HIS A 589 8.97 13.09 7.81
N LEU A 590 7.94 13.03 6.99
CA LEU A 590 6.57 12.68 7.40
C LEU A 590 6.49 11.16 7.62
N LEU A 591 6.33 10.74 8.89
CA LEU A 591 6.27 9.34 9.25
C LEU A 591 4.96 8.66 8.81
N GLY A 592 3.87 9.38 8.92
CA GLY A 592 2.53 8.88 8.60
C GLY A 592 1.46 9.41 9.52
N ARG A 593 0.28 8.81 9.42
CA ARG A 593 -0.92 9.15 10.19
C ARG A 593 -0.96 8.38 11.51
N PHE A 594 -1.51 9.00 12.53
CA PHE A 594 -1.95 8.34 13.74
C PHE A 594 -3.42 8.58 14.00
N TRP A 595 -4.08 7.63 14.62
CA TRP A 595 -5.48 7.74 15.02
C TRP A 595 -5.77 6.84 16.22
N ASN A 596 -6.39 7.38 17.25
CA ASN A 596 -6.63 6.69 18.52
C ASN A 596 -7.73 5.62 18.47
N ILE A 597 -8.27 5.33 17.31
CA ILE A 597 -9.24 4.23 17.11
C ILE A 597 -8.55 2.87 16.91
N GLY A 598 -7.23 2.87 16.66
CA GLY A 598 -6.43 1.66 16.45
C GLY A 598 -6.55 1.07 15.03
N PRO A 599 -5.86 -0.05 14.76
CA PRO A 599 -5.03 -0.81 15.69
C PRO A 599 -3.65 -0.19 15.96
N MET A 600 -3.13 0.63 15.06
CA MET A 600 -1.80 1.22 15.18
C MET A 600 -1.77 2.29 16.28
N GLY A 601 -0.93 2.09 17.31
CA GLY A 601 -0.73 3.01 18.43
C GLY A 601 0.65 3.66 18.48
N SER A 602 1.53 3.32 17.53
CA SER A 602 2.85 3.91 17.38
C SER A 602 3.25 4.02 15.91
N LEU A 603 4.18 4.93 15.60
CA LEU A 603 4.73 5.15 14.27
C LEU A 603 6.20 4.70 14.24
N PHE A 604 6.58 3.90 13.25
CA PHE A 604 7.96 3.51 13.03
C PHE A 604 8.81 4.73 12.67
N LEU A 605 9.93 4.89 13.38
CA LEU A 605 10.94 5.93 13.14
C LEU A 605 12.29 5.28 12.85
N PRO A 606 12.71 5.28 11.58
CA PRO A 606 13.99 4.71 11.18
C PRO A 606 15.17 5.46 11.79
N GLY A 607 16.14 4.72 12.35
CA GLY A 607 17.39 5.29 12.85
C GLY A 607 18.22 6.02 11.79
N ALA A 608 18.02 5.64 10.52
CA ALA A 608 18.65 6.29 9.38
C ALA A 608 18.22 7.76 9.17
N TRP A 609 17.09 8.17 9.74
CA TRP A 609 16.60 9.56 9.69
C TRP A 609 16.98 10.37 10.91
N LEU A 610 17.71 9.77 11.83
CA LEU A 610 18.14 10.39 13.07
C LEU A 610 19.64 10.68 13.07
N HIS A 611 20.05 11.65 13.89
CA HIS A 611 21.45 11.93 14.20
C HIS A 611 21.66 12.06 15.71
N ALA A 612 22.89 11.91 16.15
CA ALA A 612 23.23 12.12 17.55
C ALA A 612 23.01 13.59 17.93
N GLY A 613 22.40 13.81 19.08
CA GLY A 613 22.00 15.13 19.54
C GLY A 613 20.50 15.39 19.35
N GLY A 614 20.15 16.64 19.06
CA GLY A 614 18.76 17.06 18.93
C GLY A 614 18.19 16.78 17.56
N ASN A 615 17.01 16.18 17.48
CA ASN A 615 16.27 15.90 16.26
C ASN A 615 14.92 16.61 16.32
N ASP A 616 14.57 17.36 15.27
CA ASP A 616 13.30 18.09 15.21
C ASP A 616 12.12 17.12 15.18
N LEU A 617 11.17 17.30 16.09
CA LEU A 617 9.90 16.59 16.14
C LEU A 617 8.76 17.58 16.00
N THR A 618 7.90 17.37 15.03
CA THR A 618 6.66 18.11 14.86
C THR A 618 5.48 17.15 14.80
N VAL A 619 4.42 17.47 15.52
CA VAL A 619 3.15 16.71 15.53
C VAL A 619 2.03 17.64 15.18
N MET A 620 1.20 17.29 14.21
CA MET A 620 -0.11 17.90 14.02
C MET A 620 -1.15 17.01 14.67
N ASP A 621 -1.89 17.56 15.65
CA ASP A 621 -3.02 16.88 16.29
C ASP A 621 -4.29 17.70 16.04
N LEU A 622 -5.35 17.03 15.57
CA LEU A 622 -6.62 17.68 15.23
C LEU A 622 -7.42 18.10 16.47
N ASP A 623 -7.20 17.45 17.63
CA ASP A 623 -7.92 17.75 18.87
C ASP A 623 -7.32 18.94 19.62
N GLY A 624 -6.02 19.13 19.48
CA GLY A 624 -5.30 20.15 20.20
C GLY A 624 -5.12 19.83 21.69
N GLY A 625 -4.63 20.80 22.46
CA GLY A 625 -4.43 20.65 23.90
C GLY A 625 -3.42 21.63 24.47
N SER A 626 -3.22 21.59 25.79
CA SER A 626 -2.22 22.45 26.44
C SER A 626 -0.80 21.92 26.25
N LYS A 627 -0.62 20.59 26.19
CA LYS A 627 0.65 19.90 26.02
C LYS A 627 0.40 18.53 25.42
N ILE A 628 1.32 18.07 24.60
CA ILE A 628 1.37 16.69 24.17
C ILE A 628 2.70 16.07 24.57
N SER A 629 2.73 14.76 24.72
CA SER A 629 3.90 14.01 25.15
C SER A 629 4.06 12.75 24.32
N LEU A 630 5.26 12.50 23.82
CA LEU A 630 5.57 11.28 23.10
C LEU A 630 6.80 10.62 23.70
N SER A 631 6.72 9.31 23.92
CA SER A 631 7.87 8.42 24.16
C SER A 631 8.18 7.63 22.89
N ALA A 632 9.32 6.92 22.91
CA ALA A 632 9.62 5.97 21.86
C ALA A 632 10.06 4.64 22.46
N ASP A 633 9.58 3.54 21.86
CA ASP A 633 9.76 2.19 22.34
C ASP A 633 10.49 1.33 21.30
N ASP A 634 11.12 0.23 21.73
CA ASP A 634 11.85 -0.70 20.87
C ASP A 634 10.93 -1.75 20.16
N HIS A 635 9.63 -1.59 20.31
CA HIS A 635 8.60 -2.42 19.70
C HIS A 635 7.34 -1.60 19.40
N PRO A 636 6.50 -2.02 18.43
CA PRO A 636 5.26 -1.33 18.11
C PRO A 636 4.23 -1.46 19.24
N THR A 637 3.39 -0.44 19.38
CA THR A 637 2.21 -0.45 20.27
C THR A 637 0.96 -0.65 19.43
N TYR A 638 0.14 -1.64 19.81
CA TYR A 638 -1.16 -1.88 19.19
C TYR A 638 -2.30 -1.52 20.14
N LEU A 639 -3.31 -0.84 19.62
CA LEU A 639 -4.53 -0.47 20.33
C LEU A 639 -5.64 -1.47 20.03
N GLN A 640 -6.48 -1.71 21.02
CA GLN A 640 -7.74 -2.40 20.75
C GLN A 640 -8.70 -1.43 20.06
N PRO A 641 -9.44 -1.88 19.04
CA PRO A 641 -10.44 -1.05 18.38
C PRO A 641 -11.41 -0.47 19.40
N LYS A 642 -11.67 0.83 19.31
CA LYS A 642 -12.68 1.45 20.15
C LYS A 642 -14.06 1.13 19.57
N PRO A 643 -15.07 0.81 20.43
CA PRO A 643 -16.44 0.72 19.95
C PRO A 643 -16.83 2.02 19.24
N GLU A 644 -17.39 1.91 18.06
CA GLU A 644 -17.92 3.06 17.35
C GLU A 644 -19.09 3.63 18.14
N THR A 645 -18.87 4.76 18.80
CA THR A 645 -19.98 5.49 19.39
C THR A 645 -20.67 6.27 18.29
N THR A 646 -21.81 5.75 17.84
CA THR A 646 -22.72 6.56 17.02
C THR A 646 -23.09 7.79 17.86
N PRO A 647 -22.87 9.04 17.38
CA PRO A 647 -23.19 10.23 18.13
C PRO A 647 -24.68 10.43 18.36
#